data_5b1e9cdebf26f8916f992f1e25d562af
#
_entry.id   5b1e9cdebf26f8916f992f1e25d562af
#
_cell.length_a   1.000
_cell.length_b   1.000
_cell.length_c   1.000
_cell.angle_alpha   90.00
_cell.angle_beta   90.00
_cell.angle_gamma   90.00
#
_symmetry.space_group_name_H-M   'P 1'
#
loop_
_entity.id
_entity.type
_entity.pdbx_description
1 polymer ?
#
loop_
_entity_poly.entity_id
_entity_poly.type
_entity_poly.pdbx_seq_one_letter_code
_entity_poly.pdbx_strand_id
1 'polypeptide(L)'
;MKLSMDNLKPFQVRAAGELTQMLATYPSAPYKSRYDPDTGQVLPFLCRLRAITGSGKTPMLALAMGKLGDGIVLWTTNRGAVISQTKSNLSSGGKYSPLLPENVEILNLADLSDLDWVDICKAKKGLTIILATVGLFNRDGDALNVHKDRAGSTQWETLAGNGPEGRQRHLYVVYDEAHGGTKAQFSRLKELNPRAFVLASASELSDDLAFLLPGNTGEEKSVSLNAQTVVVSTPLVVQAGLLKTRLYLVDCNTNRLDALKEANNKWLQISEKLSSLAEWPVMCCIVNSTIDGLEVWEALTQNLNVDPRRVAVHLANVNAALSSVNPNCPWNLLIDTHKAKKTPEALRDEGYTHIIWNLSLREGWDEPWAYVAYMDGLGKSAIDISQKIGRFLRQPNAMPFDDGDLNSAYFYFNVPDKDFASLVKSTQNDLGGDGYEIIAINQSSARPRISRESLLKTPMSIATVAESFGENLDALDQILLSNVPQFAVEALRAPGRVHTRVLDLATNKEDLSLNKEEFREDNADISVWDYLVSRLGAQDSRIARKNGTCFTPFVKNNEKMKQRMQFGSEAMKLLNTTIPNIVRLLNDEFRLVYEYDEVYDVKPFNLVSPDLYFEDENKRERYKVVSFDNALHTEYNGLNAFELEIAEALDCMGLTWCRNPSKTGYGIPIPEIGEGTTSFYPDFILWSEKCLWAIDPKGAHLINDAIFSKLMGISDINDIPLKIRVALILQGNYILGINGRPMQQGKDGCTLIYKRNVGVRAKHFLTANALVKDLT
;
A
#
# COMPACT_ATOMS: atom_id res chain seq x y z
N MET A 1 -15.31 -22.43 -0.61
CA MET A 1 -15.55 -22.45 -2.07
C MET A 1 -14.20 -22.57 -2.79
N LYS A 2 -14.05 -23.53 -3.72
CA LYS A 2 -12.82 -23.67 -4.52
C LYS A 2 -12.80 -22.55 -5.58
N LEU A 3 -11.67 -21.88 -5.73
CA LEU A 3 -11.50 -20.77 -6.64
C LEU A 3 -10.94 -21.28 -7.96
N SER A 4 -11.78 -21.41 -9.00
CA SER A 4 -11.34 -21.70 -10.37
C SER A 4 -10.95 -20.42 -11.11
N MET A 5 -10.35 -20.53 -12.29
CA MET A 5 -10.05 -19.35 -13.13
C MET A 5 -11.30 -18.51 -13.43
N ASP A 6 -12.46 -19.15 -13.59
CA ASP A 6 -13.73 -18.47 -13.88
C ASP A 6 -14.25 -17.62 -12.72
N ASN A 7 -13.81 -17.92 -11.50
CA ASN A 7 -14.18 -17.19 -10.30
C ASN A 7 -13.21 -16.04 -9.97
N LEU A 8 -12.06 -15.95 -10.66
CA LEU A 8 -11.14 -14.84 -10.52
C LEU A 8 -11.68 -13.59 -11.21
N LYS A 9 -11.43 -12.45 -10.61
CA LYS A 9 -11.77 -11.18 -11.25
C LYS A 9 -10.83 -10.92 -12.44
N PRO A 10 -11.30 -10.25 -13.50
CA PRO A 10 -10.51 -10.02 -14.72
C PRO A 10 -9.12 -9.42 -14.46
N PHE A 11 -9.00 -8.49 -13.50
CA PHE A 11 -7.74 -7.89 -13.16
C PHE A 11 -6.75 -8.88 -12.51
N GLN A 12 -7.25 -9.89 -11.76
CA GLN A 12 -6.43 -10.92 -11.14
C GLN A 12 -5.82 -11.85 -12.19
N VAL A 13 -6.63 -12.25 -13.16
CA VAL A 13 -6.17 -13.08 -14.31
C VAL A 13 -5.12 -12.31 -15.11
N ARG A 14 -5.38 -11.02 -15.36
CA ARG A 14 -4.45 -10.12 -16.07
C ARG A 14 -3.12 -9.99 -15.31
N ALA A 15 -3.16 -9.64 -14.04
CA ALA A 15 -1.95 -9.47 -13.23
C ALA A 15 -1.11 -10.75 -13.16
N ALA A 16 -1.74 -11.91 -12.99
CA ALA A 16 -1.06 -13.20 -13.05
C ALA A 16 -0.44 -13.46 -14.42
N GLY A 17 -1.15 -13.13 -15.51
CA GLY A 17 -0.65 -13.24 -16.87
C GLY A 17 0.59 -12.36 -17.12
N GLU A 18 0.56 -11.11 -16.67
CA GLU A 18 1.70 -10.18 -16.77
C GLU A 18 2.93 -10.69 -15.99
N LEU A 19 2.74 -11.21 -14.77
CA LEU A 19 3.82 -11.81 -13.99
C LEU A 19 4.43 -13.02 -14.73
N THR A 20 3.57 -13.94 -15.21
CA THR A 20 4.04 -15.11 -15.94
C THR A 20 4.84 -14.72 -17.18
N GLN A 21 4.36 -13.73 -17.91
CA GLN A 21 5.06 -13.21 -19.08
C GLN A 21 6.42 -12.63 -18.74
N MET A 22 6.50 -11.78 -17.71
CA MET A 22 7.77 -11.23 -17.28
C MET A 22 8.79 -12.32 -16.96
N LEU A 23 8.35 -13.39 -16.28
CA LEU A 23 9.19 -14.52 -15.95
C LEU A 23 9.61 -15.35 -17.18
N ALA A 24 8.75 -15.49 -18.16
CA ALA A 24 9.03 -16.24 -19.40
C ALA A 24 9.96 -15.48 -20.35
N THR A 25 9.83 -14.15 -20.45
CA THR A 25 10.62 -13.31 -21.37
C THR A 25 12.00 -12.94 -20.85
N TYR A 26 12.23 -13.13 -19.58
CA TYR A 26 13.48 -12.80 -18.92
C TYR A 26 14.78 -13.35 -19.57
N PRO A 27 14.85 -14.55 -20.12
CA PRO A 27 16.07 -15.05 -20.75
C PRO A 27 16.53 -14.28 -21.99
N SER A 28 15.62 -13.58 -22.67
CA SER A 28 15.89 -12.92 -23.95
C SER A 28 16.35 -11.47 -23.86
N ALA A 29 16.33 -10.85 -22.67
CA ALA A 29 16.81 -9.49 -22.52
C ALA A 29 18.36 -9.44 -22.48
N PRO A 30 18.99 -8.37 -23.00
CA PRO A 30 20.43 -8.27 -23.14
C PRO A 30 21.14 -8.42 -21.79
N TYR A 31 21.97 -9.44 -21.68
CA TYR A 31 22.67 -9.88 -20.46
C TYR A 31 23.58 -8.82 -19.84
N LYS A 32 24.07 -7.85 -20.61
CA LYS A 32 25.09 -6.89 -20.17
C LYS A 32 24.67 -5.95 -19.04
N SER A 33 23.38 -5.73 -18.83
CA SER A 33 22.86 -4.82 -17.78
C SER A 33 22.48 -5.51 -16.47
N ARG A 34 22.74 -6.80 -16.33
CA ARG A 34 22.30 -7.64 -15.21
C ARG A 34 23.43 -8.17 -14.34
N TYR A 35 24.63 -7.68 -14.53
CA TYR A 35 25.73 -8.04 -13.67
C TYR A 35 25.75 -7.11 -12.47
N ASP A 36 25.97 -7.71 -11.31
CA ASP A 36 26.34 -6.98 -10.11
C ASP A 36 27.68 -6.28 -10.40
N PRO A 37 27.76 -4.95 -10.33
CA PRO A 37 28.99 -4.22 -10.67
C PRO A 37 30.16 -4.55 -9.74
N ASP A 38 29.86 -4.97 -8.50
CA ASP A 38 30.86 -5.25 -7.49
C ASP A 38 31.40 -6.70 -7.57
N THR A 39 30.52 -7.64 -7.90
CA THR A 39 30.87 -9.09 -7.89
C THR A 39 30.95 -9.72 -9.27
N GLY A 40 30.48 -9.06 -10.31
CA GLY A 40 30.41 -9.60 -11.66
C GLY A 40 29.39 -10.75 -11.83
N GLN A 41 28.63 -11.07 -10.80
CA GLN A 41 27.61 -12.13 -10.84
C GLN A 41 26.34 -11.67 -11.56
N VAL A 42 25.67 -12.60 -12.22
CA VAL A 42 24.35 -12.33 -12.83
C VAL A 42 23.32 -12.10 -11.74
N LEU A 43 22.69 -10.94 -11.77
CA LEU A 43 21.56 -10.63 -10.87
C LEU A 43 20.33 -11.45 -11.28
N PRO A 44 19.61 -12.04 -10.31
CA PRO A 44 18.33 -12.66 -10.58
C PRO A 44 17.33 -11.62 -11.11
N PHE A 45 16.40 -12.06 -11.94
CA PHE A 45 15.32 -11.17 -12.37
C PHE A 45 14.42 -10.85 -11.18
N LEU A 46 14.06 -9.60 -11.01
CA LEU A 46 13.14 -9.19 -9.96
C LEU A 46 11.86 -8.69 -10.62
N CYS A 47 10.73 -9.35 -10.37
CA CYS A 47 9.42 -8.81 -10.69
C CYS A 47 8.60 -8.57 -9.42
N ARG A 48 7.75 -7.56 -9.46
CA ARG A 48 6.95 -7.11 -8.32
C ARG A 48 5.47 -7.17 -8.66
N LEU A 49 4.68 -7.64 -7.70
CA LEU A 49 3.23 -7.48 -7.68
C LEU A 49 2.87 -6.47 -6.59
N ARG A 50 2.49 -5.27 -7.00
CA ARG A 50 1.96 -4.25 -6.09
C ARG A 50 0.44 -4.29 -6.12
N ALA A 51 -0.16 -4.67 -5.01
CA ALA A 51 -1.61 -4.77 -4.90
C ALA A 51 -2.03 -4.64 -3.44
N ILE A 52 -3.10 -3.89 -3.19
CA ILE A 52 -3.59 -3.65 -1.82
C ILE A 52 -3.92 -4.96 -1.10
N THR A 53 -3.91 -4.93 0.23
CA THR A 53 -4.40 -6.04 1.06
C THR A 53 -5.86 -6.35 0.73
N GLY A 54 -6.18 -7.64 0.54
CA GLY A 54 -7.54 -8.05 0.11
C GLY A 54 -7.76 -8.13 -1.40
N SER A 55 -6.83 -7.64 -2.23
CA SER A 55 -6.91 -7.75 -3.70
C SER A 55 -6.80 -9.19 -4.24
N GLY A 56 -6.36 -10.14 -3.41
CA GLY A 56 -6.10 -11.52 -3.83
C GLY A 56 -4.68 -11.70 -4.39
N LYS A 57 -3.64 -11.14 -3.75
CA LYS A 57 -2.23 -11.37 -4.12
C LYS A 57 -1.90 -12.86 -4.21
N THR A 58 -2.25 -13.63 -3.20
CA THR A 58 -1.96 -15.07 -3.14
C THR A 58 -2.56 -15.88 -4.31
N PRO A 59 -3.84 -15.76 -4.69
CA PRO A 59 -4.34 -16.43 -5.89
C PRO A 59 -3.73 -15.91 -7.19
N MET A 60 -3.38 -14.62 -7.30
CA MET A 60 -2.65 -14.11 -8.47
C MET A 60 -1.27 -14.73 -8.60
N LEU A 61 -0.54 -14.86 -7.48
CA LEU A 61 0.76 -15.54 -7.44
C LEU A 61 0.61 -17.05 -7.75
N ALA A 62 -0.39 -17.72 -7.16
CA ALA A 62 -0.65 -19.13 -7.43
C ALA A 62 -0.93 -19.38 -8.90
N LEU A 63 -1.79 -18.56 -9.52
CA LEU A 63 -2.07 -18.66 -10.95
C LEU A 63 -0.84 -18.37 -11.80
N ALA A 64 -0.03 -17.37 -11.44
CA ALA A 64 1.19 -17.04 -12.17
C ALA A 64 2.20 -18.18 -12.13
N MET A 65 2.41 -18.77 -10.94
CA MET A 65 3.30 -19.94 -10.78
C MET A 65 2.74 -21.17 -11.48
N GLY A 66 1.43 -21.40 -11.38
CA GLY A 66 0.74 -22.48 -12.07
C GLY A 66 0.91 -22.41 -13.59
N LYS A 67 0.86 -21.22 -14.16
CA LYS A 67 1.07 -20.99 -15.60
C LYS A 67 2.53 -21.20 -16.06
N LEU A 68 3.53 -21.07 -15.16
CA LEU A 68 4.90 -21.50 -15.46
C LEU A 68 4.98 -23.00 -15.74
N GLY A 69 4.20 -23.80 -15.01
CA GLY A 69 4.01 -25.22 -15.22
C GLY A 69 5.23 -26.08 -14.89
N ASP A 70 6.42 -25.53 -14.76
CA ASP A 70 7.66 -26.27 -14.49
C ASP A 70 8.64 -25.47 -13.62
N GLY A 71 9.44 -26.16 -12.84
CA GLY A 71 10.48 -25.59 -11.99
C GLY A 71 10.24 -25.76 -10.49
N ILE A 72 11.11 -25.16 -9.71
CA ILE A 72 11.05 -25.10 -8.25
C ILE A 72 10.64 -23.70 -7.84
N VAL A 73 9.64 -23.57 -6.99
CA VAL A 73 9.22 -22.30 -6.38
C VAL A 73 9.48 -22.37 -4.88
N LEU A 74 10.41 -21.57 -4.38
CA LEU A 74 10.54 -21.33 -2.95
C LEU A 74 9.58 -20.18 -2.58
N TRP A 75 8.47 -20.52 -1.96
CA TRP A 75 7.47 -19.54 -1.51
C TRP A 75 7.71 -19.22 -0.04
N THR A 76 8.09 -18.00 0.23
CA THR A 76 8.47 -17.57 1.57
C THR A 76 7.69 -16.35 2.06
N THR A 77 7.60 -16.24 3.36
CA THR A 77 7.05 -15.10 4.10
C THR A 77 7.66 -15.04 5.49
N ASN A 78 7.51 -13.92 6.18
CA ASN A 78 8.05 -13.73 7.52
C ASN A 78 7.34 -14.55 8.61
N ARG A 79 6.15 -15.15 8.36
CA ARG A 79 5.30 -15.72 9.41
C ARG A 79 4.75 -17.10 9.12
N GLY A 80 4.86 -17.96 10.15
CA GLY A 80 4.41 -19.35 10.09
C GLY A 80 2.90 -19.52 9.87
N ALA A 81 2.07 -18.67 10.45
CA ALA A 81 0.62 -18.72 10.26
C ALA A 81 0.22 -18.52 8.80
N VAL A 82 0.88 -17.56 8.10
CA VAL A 82 0.64 -17.29 6.68
C VAL A 82 1.06 -18.50 5.83
N ILE A 83 2.21 -19.12 6.13
CA ILE A 83 2.67 -20.33 5.42
C ILE A 83 1.69 -21.49 5.62
N SER A 84 1.21 -21.71 6.83
CA SER A 84 0.23 -22.78 7.11
C SER A 84 -1.07 -22.56 6.34
N GLN A 85 -1.57 -21.35 6.29
CA GLN A 85 -2.74 -20.98 5.50
C GLN A 85 -2.48 -21.15 3.99
N THR A 86 -1.33 -20.71 3.51
CA THR A 86 -0.93 -20.86 2.10
C THR A 86 -0.84 -22.34 1.74
N LYS A 87 -0.24 -23.18 2.60
CA LYS A 87 -0.19 -24.64 2.41
C LYS A 87 -1.59 -25.23 2.28
N SER A 88 -2.48 -24.91 3.21
CA SER A 88 -3.87 -25.38 3.17
C SER A 88 -4.60 -24.96 1.89
N ASN A 89 -4.41 -23.73 1.45
CA ASN A 89 -5.07 -23.20 0.27
C ASN A 89 -4.53 -23.75 -1.06
N LEU A 90 -3.23 -24.04 -1.15
CA LEU A 90 -2.59 -24.55 -2.37
C LEU A 90 -2.66 -26.08 -2.49
N SER A 91 -2.69 -26.83 -1.37
CA SER A 91 -2.73 -28.28 -1.35
C SER A 91 -3.98 -28.83 -2.02
N SER A 92 -3.92 -30.09 -2.45
CA SER A 92 -5.05 -30.79 -3.07
C SER A 92 -6.34 -30.63 -2.24
N GLY A 93 -7.41 -30.18 -2.89
CA GLY A 93 -8.68 -29.87 -2.23
C GLY A 93 -8.75 -28.46 -1.61
N GLY A 94 -7.63 -27.74 -1.51
CA GLY A 94 -7.58 -26.37 -1.00
C GLY A 94 -8.24 -25.37 -1.93
N LYS A 95 -8.44 -24.15 -1.41
CA LYS A 95 -9.16 -23.05 -2.08
C LYS A 95 -8.54 -22.67 -3.43
N TYR A 96 -7.22 -22.68 -3.53
CA TYR A 96 -6.47 -22.25 -4.72
C TYR A 96 -5.88 -23.43 -5.51
N SER A 97 -6.09 -24.66 -5.10
CA SER A 97 -5.59 -25.83 -5.83
C SER A 97 -6.01 -25.87 -7.30
N PRO A 98 -7.20 -25.39 -7.74
CA PRO A 98 -7.56 -25.36 -9.15
C PRO A 98 -6.76 -24.36 -10.02
N LEU A 99 -5.99 -23.47 -9.40
CA LEU A 99 -5.14 -22.51 -10.10
C LEU A 99 -3.75 -23.08 -10.43
N LEU A 100 -3.46 -24.27 -9.94
CA LEU A 100 -2.19 -24.97 -10.08
C LEU A 100 -2.35 -26.19 -10.98
N PRO A 101 -1.27 -26.69 -11.62
CA PRO A 101 -1.29 -27.96 -12.34
C PRO A 101 -1.70 -29.13 -11.44
N GLU A 102 -2.37 -30.13 -12.01
CA GLU A 102 -2.81 -31.32 -11.26
C GLU A 102 -1.65 -32.09 -10.59
N ASN A 103 -0.47 -32.06 -11.19
CA ASN A 103 0.74 -32.75 -10.75
C ASN A 103 1.68 -31.84 -9.93
N VAL A 104 1.20 -30.74 -9.34
CA VAL A 104 2.01 -29.87 -8.50
C VAL A 104 2.36 -30.58 -7.19
N GLU A 105 3.64 -30.54 -6.83
CA GLU A 105 4.11 -30.96 -5.50
C GLU A 105 4.16 -29.77 -4.55
N ILE A 106 3.49 -29.86 -3.39
CA ILE A 106 3.51 -28.82 -2.37
C ILE A 106 4.15 -29.36 -1.11
N LEU A 107 5.32 -28.85 -0.80
CA LEU A 107 6.19 -29.34 0.24
C LEU A 107 6.44 -28.24 1.28
N ASN A 108 6.79 -28.65 2.48
CA ASN A 108 7.17 -27.73 3.55
C ASN A 108 8.68 -27.87 3.78
N LEU A 109 9.41 -26.77 3.76
CA LEU A 109 10.87 -26.77 3.93
C LEU A 109 11.32 -27.54 5.19
N ALA A 110 10.54 -27.38 6.27
CA ALA A 110 10.83 -28.01 7.56
C ALA A 110 10.73 -29.53 7.55
N ASP A 111 9.97 -30.11 6.60
CA ASP A 111 9.64 -31.53 6.56
C ASP A 111 10.51 -32.32 5.57
N LEU A 112 11.40 -31.64 4.80
CA LEU A 112 12.20 -32.26 3.75
C LEU A 112 13.41 -33.04 4.29
N SER A 113 13.56 -34.27 3.83
CA SER A 113 14.74 -35.11 4.03
C SER A 113 15.82 -34.83 2.98
N ASP A 114 17.04 -35.35 3.17
CA ASP A 114 18.13 -35.16 2.22
C ASP A 114 17.85 -35.82 0.86
N LEU A 115 17.14 -36.93 0.86
CA LEU A 115 16.74 -37.59 -0.38
C LEU A 115 15.71 -36.77 -1.17
N ASP A 116 14.81 -36.08 -0.46
CA ASP A 116 13.85 -35.18 -1.09
C ASP A 116 14.57 -34.04 -1.81
N TRP A 117 15.61 -33.44 -1.20
CA TRP A 117 16.37 -32.38 -1.81
C TRP A 117 17.05 -32.80 -3.11
N VAL A 118 17.64 -34.00 -3.12
CA VAL A 118 18.26 -34.54 -4.34
C VAL A 118 17.20 -34.75 -5.42
N ASP A 119 16.04 -35.34 -5.08
CA ASP A 119 14.96 -35.59 -6.04
C ASP A 119 14.35 -34.28 -6.59
N ILE A 120 14.13 -33.29 -5.74
CA ILE A 120 13.59 -31.97 -6.14
C ILE A 120 14.51 -31.29 -7.16
N CYS A 121 15.84 -31.39 -7.00
CA CYS A 121 16.81 -30.74 -7.86
C CYS A 121 17.08 -31.45 -9.18
N LYS A 122 16.72 -32.74 -9.31
CA LYS A 122 16.90 -33.52 -10.55
C LYS A 122 16.02 -33.00 -11.68
N ALA A 123 16.41 -33.30 -12.90
CA ALA A 123 15.63 -33.04 -14.09
C ALA A 123 14.31 -33.83 -14.07
N LYS A 124 13.23 -33.17 -13.72
CA LYS A 124 11.86 -33.68 -13.82
C LYS A 124 10.93 -32.58 -14.30
N LYS A 125 9.89 -32.94 -15.02
CA LYS A 125 8.84 -32.03 -15.44
C LYS A 125 7.85 -31.81 -14.29
N GLY A 126 7.26 -30.64 -14.26
CA GLY A 126 6.23 -30.27 -13.30
C GLY A 126 6.68 -29.20 -12.32
N LEU A 127 5.75 -28.69 -11.55
CA LEU A 127 5.96 -27.61 -10.60
C LEU A 127 6.11 -28.18 -9.19
N THR A 128 7.18 -27.80 -8.50
CA THR A 128 7.37 -28.12 -7.07
C THR A 128 7.37 -26.79 -6.31
N ILE A 129 6.44 -26.63 -5.35
CA ILE A 129 6.33 -25.44 -4.49
C ILE A 129 6.82 -25.84 -3.09
N ILE A 130 7.90 -25.19 -2.63
CA ILE A 130 8.45 -25.38 -1.30
C ILE A 130 8.04 -24.17 -0.45
N LEU A 131 7.27 -24.42 0.59
CA LEU A 131 6.79 -23.39 1.52
C LEU A 131 7.76 -23.24 2.68
N ALA A 132 8.18 -22.03 2.98
CA ALA A 132 9.13 -21.75 4.04
C ALA A 132 8.83 -20.44 4.77
N THR A 133 9.03 -20.41 6.08
CA THR A 133 9.21 -19.15 6.78
C THR A 133 10.67 -18.73 6.74
N VAL A 134 10.91 -17.43 6.72
CA VAL A 134 12.28 -16.87 6.76
C VAL A 134 13.10 -17.40 7.95
N GLY A 135 12.44 -17.67 9.09
CA GLY A 135 13.10 -18.22 10.27
C GLY A 135 13.79 -19.57 10.06
N LEU A 136 13.43 -20.33 9.01
CA LEU A 136 14.00 -21.63 8.71
C LEU A 136 15.37 -21.56 8.01
N PHE A 137 15.76 -20.41 7.45
CA PHE A 137 17.01 -20.26 6.72
C PHE A 137 17.79 -18.97 7.02
N ASN A 138 17.29 -18.09 7.88
CA ASN A 138 17.81 -16.73 8.07
C ASN A 138 19.01 -16.62 9.03
N ARG A 139 19.50 -17.72 9.62
CA ARG A 139 20.63 -17.73 10.54
C ARG A 139 21.78 -18.55 9.98
N ASP A 140 23.00 -18.13 10.27
CA ASP A 140 24.20 -18.89 9.93
C ASP A 140 24.42 -20.06 10.92
N GLY A 141 25.13 -21.08 10.43
CA GLY A 141 25.62 -22.22 11.19
C GLY A 141 24.63 -23.36 11.34
N ASP A 142 25.09 -24.43 11.97
CA ASP A 142 24.38 -25.72 12.14
C ASP A 142 23.08 -25.65 12.98
N ALA A 143 22.72 -24.48 13.47
CA ALA A 143 21.49 -24.28 14.24
C ALA A 143 20.21 -24.55 13.44
N LEU A 144 20.28 -24.40 12.10
CA LEU A 144 19.15 -24.68 11.21
C LEU A 144 19.46 -25.91 10.36
N ASN A 145 18.48 -26.81 10.25
CA ASN A 145 18.63 -28.08 9.51
C ASN A 145 19.10 -27.89 8.06
N VAL A 146 18.64 -26.82 7.39
CA VAL A 146 19.00 -26.55 6.00
C VAL A 146 20.48 -26.18 5.79
N HIS A 147 21.17 -25.75 6.84
CA HIS A 147 22.58 -25.36 6.83
C HIS A 147 23.51 -26.38 7.49
N LYS A 148 22.98 -27.53 7.96
CA LYS A 148 23.81 -28.61 8.48
C LYS A 148 24.57 -29.28 7.35
N ASP A 149 25.89 -29.38 7.53
CA ASP A 149 26.75 -30.16 6.63
C ASP A 149 26.37 -31.65 6.73
N ARG A 150 26.12 -32.25 5.58
CA ARG A 150 25.75 -33.65 5.41
C ARG A 150 26.58 -34.23 4.26
N ALA A 151 27.66 -34.90 4.60
CA ALA A 151 28.55 -35.52 3.63
C ALA A 151 29.18 -34.55 2.61
N GLY A 152 29.51 -33.33 3.02
CA GLY A 152 30.24 -32.34 2.22
C GLY A 152 29.34 -31.29 1.52
N SER A 153 28.03 -31.28 1.75
CA SER A 153 27.15 -30.18 1.31
C SER A 153 25.95 -30.02 2.23
N THR A 154 25.42 -28.82 2.28
CA THR A 154 24.18 -28.51 3.00
C THR A 154 22.99 -28.62 2.07
N GLN A 155 21.77 -28.76 2.64
CA GLN A 155 20.54 -28.72 1.85
C GLN A 155 20.40 -27.38 1.10
N TRP A 156 20.85 -26.28 1.73
CA TRP A 156 20.84 -24.96 1.13
C TRP A 156 21.75 -24.85 -0.10
N GLU A 157 22.96 -25.39 0.00
CA GLU A 157 23.91 -25.47 -1.13
C GLU A 157 23.38 -26.35 -2.25
N THR A 158 22.72 -27.46 -1.93
CA THR A 158 22.07 -28.31 -2.93
C THR A 158 21.00 -27.55 -3.70
N LEU A 159 20.15 -26.80 -3.00
CA LEU A 159 19.13 -25.95 -3.64
C LEU A 159 19.77 -24.79 -4.44
N ALA A 160 20.91 -24.26 -3.99
CA ALA A 160 21.69 -23.26 -4.73
C ALA A 160 22.28 -23.80 -6.04
N GLY A 161 22.34 -25.12 -6.19
CA GLY A 161 22.95 -25.78 -7.35
C GLY A 161 24.45 -26.10 -7.17
N ASN A 162 24.97 -25.94 -5.97
CA ASN A 162 26.38 -26.20 -5.62
C ASN A 162 26.62 -27.64 -5.13
N GLY A 163 25.58 -28.46 -5.05
CA GLY A 163 25.73 -29.88 -4.72
C GLY A 163 26.35 -30.70 -5.85
N PRO A 164 26.76 -31.97 -5.58
CA PRO A 164 27.49 -32.82 -6.54
C PRO A 164 26.79 -33.01 -7.90
N GLU A 165 25.49 -33.04 -7.93
CA GLU A 165 24.70 -33.21 -9.16
C GLU A 165 24.17 -31.87 -9.73
N GLY A 166 24.42 -30.76 -9.04
CA GLY A 166 23.89 -29.43 -9.37
C GLY A 166 22.36 -29.36 -9.25
N ARG A 167 21.79 -28.22 -9.61
CA ARG A 167 20.34 -28.03 -9.75
C ARG A 167 19.98 -27.99 -11.23
N GLN A 168 19.23 -28.96 -11.69
CA GLN A 168 18.86 -29.11 -13.11
C GLN A 168 17.54 -28.42 -13.46
N ARG A 169 16.87 -27.81 -12.46
CA ARG A 169 15.59 -27.10 -12.62
C ARG A 169 15.73 -25.62 -12.29
N HIS A 170 14.92 -24.77 -12.93
CA HIS A 170 14.88 -23.36 -12.59
C HIS A 170 14.27 -23.17 -11.21
N LEU A 171 14.90 -22.29 -10.42
CA LEU A 171 14.40 -21.87 -9.11
C LEU A 171 13.81 -20.46 -9.22
N TYR A 172 12.63 -20.30 -8.70
CA TYR A 172 11.96 -19.01 -8.51
C TYR A 172 11.73 -18.79 -7.02
N VAL A 173 11.92 -17.57 -6.55
CA VAL A 173 11.64 -17.20 -5.16
C VAL A 173 10.43 -16.29 -5.14
N VAL A 174 9.34 -16.75 -4.57
CA VAL A 174 8.15 -15.94 -4.29
C VAL A 174 8.23 -15.45 -2.84
N TYR A 175 8.25 -14.14 -2.65
CA TYR A 175 8.21 -13.55 -1.31
C TYR A 175 6.88 -12.81 -1.15
N ASP A 176 5.97 -13.41 -0.40
CA ASP A 176 4.67 -12.82 -0.09
C ASP A 176 4.79 -11.89 1.13
N GLU A 177 4.20 -10.70 1.06
CA GLU A 177 4.36 -9.58 1.99
C GLU A 177 5.83 -9.09 2.09
N ALA A 178 6.44 -8.86 0.93
CA ALA A 178 7.87 -8.54 0.79
C ALA A 178 8.30 -7.23 1.46
N HIS A 179 7.37 -6.33 1.80
CA HIS A 179 7.66 -5.10 2.53
C HIS A 179 8.27 -5.34 3.93
N GLY A 180 8.01 -6.50 4.53
CA GLY A 180 8.60 -6.91 5.81
C GLY A 180 9.97 -7.60 5.68
N GLY A 181 10.49 -7.76 4.46
CA GLY A 181 11.76 -8.41 4.23
C GLY A 181 12.96 -7.48 4.48
N THR A 182 14.05 -8.02 5.02
CA THR A 182 15.30 -7.30 5.30
C THR A 182 16.36 -7.58 4.25
N LYS A 183 17.32 -6.67 4.11
CA LYS A 183 18.48 -6.87 3.22
C LYS A 183 19.19 -8.20 3.49
N ALA A 184 19.40 -8.56 4.74
CA ALA A 184 20.05 -9.83 5.13
C ALA A 184 19.28 -11.06 4.61
N GLN A 185 17.93 -11.04 4.71
CA GLN A 185 17.08 -12.12 4.22
C GLN A 185 17.17 -12.27 2.69
N PHE A 186 17.10 -11.16 1.97
CA PHE A 186 17.22 -11.18 0.51
C PHE A 186 18.64 -11.54 0.04
N SER A 187 19.67 -11.14 0.78
CA SER A 187 21.04 -11.57 0.51
C SER A 187 21.17 -13.10 0.63
N ARG A 188 20.58 -13.68 1.67
CA ARG A 188 20.54 -15.13 1.86
C ARG A 188 19.78 -15.85 0.75
N LEU A 189 18.64 -15.31 0.33
CA LEU A 189 17.87 -15.86 -0.79
C LEU A 189 18.61 -15.71 -2.14
N LYS A 190 19.41 -14.66 -2.32
CA LYS A 190 20.26 -14.46 -3.50
C LYS A 190 21.32 -15.56 -3.64
N GLU A 191 21.85 -16.09 -2.53
CA GLU A 191 22.82 -17.22 -2.53
C GLU A 191 22.27 -18.47 -3.22
N LEU A 192 20.95 -18.67 -3.23
CA LEU A 192 20.30 -19.76 -3.95
C LEU A 192 20.39 -19.63 -5.48
N ASN A 193 20.95 -18.55 -5.97
CA ASN A 193 21.03 -18.23 -7.39
C ASN A 193 19.70 -18.49 -8.13
N PRO A 194 18.59 -17.87 -7.69
CA PRO A 194 17.31 -18.07 -8.33
C PRO A 194 17.29 -17.41 -9.72
N ARG A 195 16.49 -17.98 -10.62
CA ARG A 195 16.23 -17.38 -11.92
C ARG A 195 15.52 -16.03 -11.77
N ALA A 196 14.57 -15.96 -10.84
CA ALA A 196 13.83 -14.74 -10.56
C ALA A 196 13.33 -14.66 -9.12
N PHE A 197 13.17 -13.41 -8.65
CA PHE A 197 12.36 -13.06 -7.50
C PHE A 197 10.99 -12.55 -7.95
N VAL A 198 9.94 -12.98 -7.28
CA VAL A 198 8.57 -12.48 -7.40
C VAL A 198 8.18 -11.90 -6.05
N LEU A 199 8.19 -10.59 -5.94
CA LEU A 199 7.93 -9.87 -4.69
C LEU A 199 6.51 -9.34 -4.67
N ALA A 200 5.68 -9.82 -3.75
CA ALA A 200 4.32 -9.32 -3.57
C ALA A 200 4.22 -8.42 -2.35
N SER A 201 3.67 -7.23 -2.51
CA SER A 201 3.51 -6.25 -1.42
C SER A 201 2.32 -5.34 -1.66
N ALA A 202 1.70 -4.86 -0.57
CA ALA A 202 0.70 -3.80 -0.64
C ALA A 202 1.33 -2.39 -0.63
N SER A 203 2.49 -2.25 0.03
CA SER A 203 3.24 -1.00 0.16
C SER A 203 4.53 -1.01 -0.67
N GLU A 204 5.19 0.12 -0.73
CA GLU A 204 6.51 0.21 -1.36
C GLU A 204 7.52 -0.71 -0.68
N LEU A 205 8.47 -1.19 -1.46
CA LEU A 205 9.58 -1.99 -0.96
C LEU A 205 10.65 -1.09 -0.36
N SER A 206 11.38 -1.61 0.62
CA SER A 206 12.52 -0.90 1.20
C SER A 206 13.61 -0.64 0.15
N ASP A 207 14.22 0.53 0.19
CA ASP A 207 15.39 0.90 -0.63
C ASP A 207 16.58 -0.05 -0.42
N ASP A 208 16.59 -0.77 0.71
CA ASP A 208 17.55 -1.81 1.01
C ASP A 208 17.60 -2.94 -0.03
N LEU A 209 16.55 -3.08 -0.85
CA LEU A 209 16.48 -4.07 -1.93
C LEU A 209 17.10 -3.62 -3.24
N ALA A 210 17.59 -2.39 -3.31
CA ALA A 210 18.23 -1.83 -4.51
C ALA A 210 19.44 -2.65 -5.01
N PHE A 211 20.08 -3.45 -4.15
CA PHE A 211 21.17 -4.35 -4.55
C PHE A 211 20.72 -5.52 -5.44
N LEU A 212 19.43 -5.83 -5.51
CA LEU A 212 18.87 -6.85 -6.40
C LEU A 212 18.52 -6.30 -7.78
N LEU A 213 18.59 -4.99 -7.98
CA LEU A 213 18.22 -4.34 -9.22
C LEU A 213 19.44 -4.02 -10.07
N PRO A 214 19.37 -4.21 -11.39
CA PRO A 214 20.41 -3.77 -12.31
C PRO A 214 20.46 -2.24 -12.38
N GLY A 215 21.63 -1.69 -12.56
CA GLY A 215 21.88 -0.25 -12.70
C GLY A 215 22.94 0.26 -11.72
N ASN A 216 23.62 1.32 -12.11
CA ASN A 216 24.69 1.95 -11.33
C ASN A 216 24.20 3.11 -10.49
N THR A 217 23.07 3.72 -10.87
CA THR A 217 22.45 4.85 -10.17
C THR A 217 21.12 4.47 -9.55
N GLY A 218 20.67 5.22 -8.54
CA GLY A 218 19.35 5.02 -7.93
C GLY A 218 18.21 5.20 -8.94
N GLU A 219 18.37 6.13 -9.87
CA GLU A 219 17.40 6.41 -10.93
C GLU A 219 17.27 5.22 -11.90
N GLU A 220 18.39 4.64 -12.37
CA GLU A 220 18.38 3.44 -13.23
C GLU A 220 17.72 2.25 -12.54
N LYS A 221 17.99 2.05 -11.25
CA LYS A 221 17.37 0.99 -10.44
C LYS A 221 15.86 1.21 -10.28
N SER A 222 15.44 2.44 -10.04
CA SER A 222 14.02 2.80 -9.94
C SER A 222 13.29 2.57 -11.26
N VAL A 223 13.87 2.98 -12.38
CA VAL A 223 13.31 2.72 -13.72
C VAL A 223 13.19 1.22 -13.97
N SER A 224 14.21 0.44 -13.61
CA SER A 224 14.20 -1.02 -13.75
C SER A 224 13.09 -1.65 -12.90
N LEU A 225 12.93 -1.24 -11.65
CA LEU A 225 11.89 -1.74 -10.76
C LEU A 225 10.48 -1.42 -11.29
N ASN A 226 10.27 -0.18 -11.74
CA ASN A 226 8.99 0.25 -12.29
C ASN A 226 8.61 -0.56 -13.54
N ALA A 227 9.57 -0.79 -14.44
CA ALA A 227 9.34 -1.60 -15.64
C ALA A 227 9.00 -3.07 -15.32
N GLN A 228 9.40 -3.56 -14.15
CA GLN A 228 9.21 -4.94 -13.69
C GLN A 228 8.10 -5.07 -12.65
N THR A 229 7.28 -4.02 -12.47
CA THR A 229 6.19 -4.00 -11.50
C THR A 229 4.84 -4.16 -12.17
N VAL A 230 4.09 -5.16 -11.73
CA VAL A 230 2.66 -5.30 -12.02
C VAL A 230 1.88 -4.59 -10.93
N VAL A 231 1.14 -3.55 -11.30
CA VAL A 231 0.33 -2.76 -10.36
C VAL A 231 -1.14 -3.12 -10.51
N VAL A 232 -1.77 -3.48 -9.41
CA VAL A 232 -3.22 -3.61 -9.30
C VAL A 232 -3.72 -2.41 -8.51
N SER A 233 -4.39 -1.49 -9.19
CA SER A 233 -4.91 -0.28 -8.55
C SER A 233 -6.09 -0.61 -7.65
N THR A 234 -6.18 0.08 -6.52
CA THR A 234 -7.27 -0.12 -5.53
C THR A 234 -8.67 0.14 -6.10
N PRO A 235 -8.90 1.16 -6.94
CA PRO A 235 -10.20 1.34 -7.59
C PRO A 235 -10.70 0.12 -8.35
N LEU A 236 -9.82 -0.62 -9.03
CA LEU A 236 -10.18 -1.87 -9.71
C LEU A 236 -10.64 -2.95 -8.72
N VAL A 237 -9.98 -3.05 -7.57
CA VAL A 237 -10.29 -4.02 -6.53
C VAL A 237 -11.64 -3.71 -5.88
N VAL A 238 -11.89 -2.42 -5.60
CA VAL A 238 -13.15 -1.92 -5.05
C VAL A 238 -14.30 -2.12 -6.04
N GLN A 239 -14.13 -1.70 -7.30
CA GLN A 239 -15.12 -1.88 -8.36
C GLN A 239 -15.46 -3.34 -8.61
N ALA A 240 -14.49 -4.24 -8.46
CA ALA A 240 -14.72 -5.67 -8.57
C ALA A 240 -15.47 -6.27 -7.37
N GLY A 241 -15.77 -5.48 -6.35
CA GLY A 241 -16.52 -5.92 -5.16
C GLY A 241 -15.74 -6.81 -4.20
N LEU A 242 -14.40 -6.77 -4.25
CA LEU A 242 -13.57 -7.55 -3.33
C LEU A 242 -13.42 -6.87 -1.96
N LEU A 243 -13.65 -5.58 -1.90
CA LEU A 243 -13.45 -4.76 -0.72
C LEU A 243 -14.70 -3.92 -0.43
N LYS A 244 -14.96 -3.69 0.84
CA LYS A 244 -15.93 -2.71 1.31
C LYS A 244 -15.51 -1.32 0.83
N THR A 245 -16.47 -0.49 0.48
CA THR A 245 -16.21 0.81 -0.15
C THR A 245 -16.05 1.95 0.85
N ARG A 246 -16.56 1.77 2.09
CA ARG A 246 -16.59 2.80 3.13
C ARG A 246 -15.90 2.35 4.39
N LEU A 247 -15.16 3.25 4.98
CA LEU A 247 -14.46 3.06 6.24
C LEU A 247 -14.86 4.15 7.23
N TYR A 248 -15.54 3.76 8.29
CA TYR A 248 -15.90 4.65 9.39
C TYR A 248 -14.86 4.53 10.51
N LEU A 249 -14.20 5.63 10.81
CA LEU A 249 -13.30 5.78 11.94
C LEU A 249 -14.01 6.61 12.99
N VAL A 250 -14.39 6.00 14.10
CA VAL A 250 -15.17 6.62 15.17
C VAL A 250 -14.28 6.83 16.37
N ASP A 251 -14.12 8.08 16.78
CA ASP A 251 -13.43 8.44 18.00
C ASP A 251 -14.38 8.30 19.19
N CYS A 252 -14.07 7.37 20.07
CA CYS A 252 -14.80 7.09 21.28
C CYS A 252 -13.98 7.46 22.53
N ASN A 253 -13.35 8.63 22.55
CA ASN A 253 -12.58 9.10 23.69
C ASN A 253 -13.48 9.32 24.93
N THR A 254 -14.05 8.22 25.40
CA THR A 254 -14.96 8.10 26.53
C THR A 254 -14.45 6.99 27.46
N ASN A 255 -15.26 6.60 28.45
CA ASN A 255 -14.92 5.39 29.19
C ASN A 255 -15.09 4.14 28.30
N ARG A 256 -14.36 3.08 28.62
CA ARG A 256 -14.34 1.80 27.89
C ARG A 256 -15.75 1.23 27.65
N LEU A 257 -16.62 1.29 28.66
CA LEU A 257 -17.95 0.70 28.58
C LEU A 257 -18.83 1.42 27.56
N ASP A 258 -18.81 2.76 27.53
CA ASP A 258 -19.59 3.53 26.56
C ASP A 258 -19.10 3.31 25.13
N ALA A 259 -17.78 3.27 24.93
CA ALA A 259 -17.19 2.99 23.64
C ALA A 259 -17.55 1.57 23.13
N LEU A 260 -17.48 0.56 23.99
CA LEU A 260 -17.92 -0.80 23.67
C LEU A 260 -19.43 -0.88 23.39
N LYS A 261 -20.25 -0.13 24.15
CA LYS A 261 -21.70 -0.06 23.93
C LYS A 261 -22.05 0.47 22.54
N GLU A 262 -21.38 1.51 22.09
CA GLU A 262 -21.60 2.07 20.75
C GLU A 262 -21.16 1.11 19.65
N ALA A 263 -19.98 0.51 19.78
CA ALA A 263 -19.51 -0.50 18.86
C ALA A 263 -20.48 -1.70 18.78
N ASN A 264 -20.95 -2.19 19.94
CA ASN A 264 -21.93 -3.27 20.01
C ASN A 264 -23.30 -2.89 19.43
N ASN A 265 -23.75 -1.67 19.64
CA ASN A 265 -25.00 -1.18 19.02
C ASN A 265 -24.90 -1.18 17.49
N LYS A 266 -23.74 -0.78 16.93
CA LYS A 266 -23.52 -0.86 15.48
C LYS A 266 -23.48 -2.32 15.01
N TRP A 267 -22.84 -3.19 15.77
CA TRP A 267 -22.86 -4.63 15.48
C TRP A 267 -24.28 -5.19 15.46
N LEU A 268 -25.15 -4.82 16.40
CA LEU A 268 -26.56 -5.23 16.42
C LEU A 268 -27.29 -4.75 15.17
N GLN A 269 -27.10 -3.49 14.74
CA GLN A 269 -27.71 -2.96 13.52
C GLN A 269 -27.29 -3.76 12.27
N ILE A 270 -26.01 -4.09 12.14
CA ILE A 270 -25.52 -4.90 11.03
C ILE A 270 -26.05 -6.34 11.13
N SER A 271 -26.13 -6.90 12.35
CA SER A 271 -26.68 -8.24 12.58
C SER A 271 -28.14 -8.34 12.16
N GLU A 272 -28.95 -7.31 12.45
CA GLU A 272 -30.35 -7.24 12.02
C GLU A 272 -30.44 -7.26 10.48
N LYS A 273 -29.63 -6.47 9.79
CA LYS A 273 -29.59 -6.44 8.32
C LYS A 273 -29.16 -7.77 7.69
N LEU A 274 -28.21 -8.47 8.30
CA LEU A 274 -27.71 -9.76 7.81
C LEU A 274 -28.63 -10.95 8.15
N SER A 275 -29.53 -10.78 9.10
CA SER A 275 -30.46 -11.86 9.52
C SER A 275 -31.32 -12.39 8.38
N SER A 276 -31.71 -11.53 7.43
CA SER A 276 -32.45 -11.93 6.23
C SER A 276 -31.66 -12.85 5.29
N LEU A 277 -30.33 -12.82 5.40
CA LEU A 277 -29.42 -13.66 4.61
C LEU A 277 -28.99 -14.94 5.36
N ALA A 278 -29.53 -15.18 6.57
CA ALA A 278 -29.12 -16.23 7.50
C ALA A 278 -27.61 -16.16 7.84
N GLU A 279 -27.03 -14.95 7.83
CA GLU A 279 -25.65 -14.66 8.14
C GLU A 279 -25.54 -13.74 9.36
N TRP A 280 -24.36 -13.68 9.98
CA TRP A 280 -24.10 -12.82 11.13
C TRP A 280 -22.74 -12.15 11.02
N PRO A 281 -22.62 -10.89 11.50
CA PRO A 281 -21.35 -10.18 11.52
C PRO A 281 -20.50 -10.61 12.70
N VAL A 282 -19.19 -10.42 12.56
CA VAL A 282 -18.25 -10.54 13.66
C VAL A 282 -17.83 -9.16 14.14
N MET A 283 -17.84 -8.97 15.47
CA MET A 283 -17.23 -7.83 16.15
C MET A 283 -15.88 -8.26 16.73
N CYS A 284 -14.85 -7.49 16.43
CA CYS A 284 -13.50 -7.74 16.92
C CYS A 284 -13.11 -6.70 17.96
N CYS A 285 -12.70 -7.15 19.15
CA CYS A 285 -12.18 -6.28 20.20
C CYS A 285 -10.66 -6.46 20.29
N ILE A 286 -9.92 -5.44 19.88
CA ILE A 286 -8.47 -5.44 19.83
C ILE A 286 -7.94 -4.66 21.02
N VAL A 287 -7.20 -5.34 21.91
CA VAL A 287 -6.73 -4.82 23.17
C VAL A 287 -5.21 -4.84 23.30
N ASN A 288 -4.65 -4.03 24.18
CA ASN A 288 -3.20 -3.94 24.40
C ASN A 288 -2.65 -5.07 25.28
N SER A 289 -3.40 -5.47 26.29
CA SER A 289 -2.98 -6.46 27.29
C SER A 289 -4.03 -7.55 27.50
N THR A 290 -3.63 -8.63 28.17
CA THR A 290 -4.55 -9.69 28.60
C THR A 290 -5.55 -9.19 29.63
N ILE A 291 -5.16 -8.29 30.52
CA ILE A 291 -6.05 -7.71 31.54
C ILE A 291 -7.12 -6.87 30.83
N ASP A 292 -6.75 -5.98 29.91
CA ASP A 292 -7.71 -5.21 29.11
C ASP A 292 -8.72 -6.11 28.41
N GLY A 293 -8.27 -7.24 27.87
CA GLY A 293 -9.14 -8.19 27.21
C GLY A 293 -10.13 -8.89 28.16
N LEU A 294 -9.74 -9.16 29.40
CA LEU A 294 -10.65 -9.70 30.41
C LEU A 294 -11.68 -8.65 30.85
N GLU A 295 -11.27 -7.40 31.03
CA GLU A 295 -12.18 -6.30 31.33
C GLU A 295 -13.17 -6.03 30.18
N VAL A 296 -12.73 -6.16 28.92
CA VAL A 296 -13.61 -6.09 27.75
C VAL A 296 -14.60 -7.27 27.74
N TRP A 297 -14.15 -8.48 28.09
CA TRP A 297 -15.05 -9.64 28.21
C TRP A 297 -16.11 -9.44 29.30
N GLU A 298 -15.72 -8.93 30.47
CA GLU A 298 -16.64 -8.58 31.55
C GLU A 298 -17.65 -7.53 31.09
N ALA A 299 -17.20 -6.45 30.44
CA ALA A 299 -18.07 -5.40 29.92
C ALA A 299 -19.07 -5.93 28.91
N LEU A 300 -18.64 -6.75 27.95
CA LEU A 300 -19.54 -7.34 26.95
C LEU A 300 -20.58 -8.26 27.60
N THR A 301 -20.15 -9.14 28.51
CA THR A 301 -21.03 -10.21 29.02
C THR A 301 -21.88 -9.77 30.21
N GLN A 302 -21.34 -8.94 31.12
CA GLN A 302 -22.05 -8.53 32.34
C GLN A 302 -22.79 -7.19 32.19
N ASN A 303 -22.26 -6.26 31.40
CA ASN A 303 -22.88 -4.94 31.26
C ASN A 303 -23.71 -4.83 29.97
N LEU A 304 -23.27 -5.42 28.86
CA LEU A 304 -23.96 -5.34 27.58
C LEU A 304 -24.81 -6.59 27.26
N ASN A 305 -24.84 -7.59 28.16
CA ASN A 305 -25.63 -8.81 28.06
C ASN A 305 -25.35 -9.65 26.80
N VAL A 306 -24.13 -9.61 26.28
CA VAL A 306 -23.69 -10.54 25.21
C VAL A 306 -23.55 -11.94 25.80
N ASP A 307 -24.16 -12.96 25.18
CA ASP A 307 -24.05 -14.34 25.63
C ASP A 307 -22.57 -14.77 25.72
N PRO A 308 -22.06 -15.14 26.88
CA PRO A 308 -20.66 -15.59 27.04
C PRO A 308 -20.25 -16.70 26.08
N ARG A 309 -21.19 -17.57 25.68
CA ARG A 309 -20.94 -18.64 24.69
C ARG A 309 -20.69 -18.13 23.27
N ARG A 310 -20.99 -16.87 23.01
CA ARG A 310 -20.75 -16.19 21.74
C ARG A 310 -19.50 -15.32 21.72
N VAL A 311 -18.77 -15.26 22.85
CA VAL A 311 -17.56 -14.45 22.99
C VAL A 311 -16.33 -15.34 23.08
N ALA A 312 -15.49 -15.32 22.04
CA ALA A 312 -14.21 -16.01 22.04
C ALA A 312 -13.10 -15.07 22.55
N VAL A 313 -12.27 -15.58 23.47
CA VAL A 313 -11.08 -14.88 23.95
C VAL A 313 -9.85 -15.56 23.39
N HIS A 314 -8.98 -14.78 22.73
CA HIS A 314 -7.74 -15.27 22.15
C HIS A 314 -6.55 -14.48 22.72
N LEU A 315 -6.23 -14.71 23.97
CA LEU A 315 -5.25 -13.99 24.75
C LEU A 315 -4.23 -14.96 25.38
N ALA A 316 -2.98 -14.53 25.47
CA ALA A 316 -1.95 -15.30 26.14
C ALA A 316 -2.06 -15.16 27.67
N ASN A 317 -1.70 -16.22 28.42
CA ASN A 317 -1.60 -16.21 29.89
C ASN A 317 -2.88 -15.76 30.63
N VAL A 318 -4.05 -16.09 30.13
CA VAL A 318 -5.36 -15.75 30.72
C VAL A 318 -5.43 -16.15 32.21
N ASN A 319 -5.06 -17.39 32.55
CA ASN A 319 -5.15 -17.91 33.91
C ASN A 319 -4.34 -17.08 34.93
N ALA A 320 -3.18 -16.57 34.52
CA ALA A 320 -2.35 -15.71 35.39
C ALA A 320 -2.98 -14.32 35.56
N ALA A 321 -3.65 -13.81 34.55
CA ALA A 321 -4.29 -12.49 34.58
C ALA A 321 -5.61 -12.48 35.38
N LEU A 322 -6.28 -13.62 35.55
CA LEU A 322 -7.54 -13.71 36.30
C LEU A 322 -7.41 -13.28 37.77
N SER A 323 -6.22 -13.37 38.37
CA SER A 323 -5.96 -12.86 39.74
C SER A 323 -5.97 -11.32 39.83
N SER A 324 -5.90 -10.63 38.72
CA SER A 324 -5.78 -9.16 38.65
C SER A 324 -7.07 -8.45 38.22
N VAL A 325 -8.15 -9.20 38.01
CA VAL A 325 -9.46 -8.68 37.53
C VAL A 325 -10.55 -8.97 38.59
N ASN A 326 -11.76 -8.47 38.36
CA ASN A 326 -12.90 -8.60 39.25
C ASN A 326 -13.18 -10.07 39.66
N PRO A 327 -12.98 -10.50 40.91
CA PRO A 327 -13.17 -11.88 41.33
C PRO A 327 -14.64 -12.34 41.33
N ASN A 328 -15.60 -11.42 41.27
CA ASN A 328 -17.03 -11.73 41.27
C ASN A 328 -17.58 -12.00 39.87
N CYS A 329 -16.76 -11.80 38.81
CA CYS A 329 -17.16 -12.09 37.45
C CYS A 329 -17.17 -13.61 37.19
N PRO A 330 -18.14 -14.16 36.42
CA PRO A 330 -18.27 -15.60 36.19
C PRO A 330 -17.23 -16.10 35.16
N TRP A 331 -15.96 -16.06 35.53
CA TRP A 331 -14.83 -16.47 34.67
C TRP A 331 -14.85 -17.95 34.24
N ASN A 332 -15.66 -18.77 34.88
CA ASN A 332 -15.89 -20.15 34.47
C ASN A 332 -16.64 -20.26 33.13
N LEU A 333 -17.27 -19.18 32.66
CA LEU A 333 -17.94 -19.10 31.37
C LEU A 333 -17.02 -18.58 30.25
N LEU A 334 -15.80 -18.13 30.59
CA LEU A 334 -14.84 -17.62 29.62
C LEU A 334 -14.31 -18.73 28.72
N ILE A 335 -14.35 -18.53 27.42
CA ILE A 335 -13.87 -19.48 26.40
C ILE A 335 -12.55 -18.98 25.83
N ASP A 336 -11.44 -19.56 26.29
CA ASP A 336 -10.10 -19.28 25.77
C ASP A 336 -9.78 -20.16 24.56
N THR A 337 -9.65 -19.53 23.40
CA THR A 337 -9.35 -20.18 22.12
C THR A 337 -7.89 -20.10 21.72
N HIS A 338 -7.04 -19.44 22.51
CA HIS A 338 -5.62 -19.21 22.17
C HIS A 338 -4.84 -20.52 21.99
N LYS A 339 -5.04 -21.49 22.89
CA LYS A 339 -4.37 -22.79 22.82
C LYS A 339 -4.79 -23.64 21.61
N ALA A 340 -6.02 -23.46 21.14
CA ALA A 340 -6.56 -24.20 20.00
C ALA A 340 -6.05 -23.70 18.65
N LYS A 341 -5.34 -22.54 18.60
CA LYS A 341 -4.81 -21.91 17.38
C LYS A 341 -5.84 -21.81 16.24
N LYS A 342 -7.11 -21.60 16.57
CA LYS A 342 -8.20 -21.51 15.59
C LYS A 342 -8.08 -20.24 14.76
N THR A 343 -8.45 -20.35 13.50
CA THR A 343 -8.59 -19.17 12.63
C THR A 343 -9.88 -18.42 12.97
N PRO A 344 -9.98 -17.11 12.72
CA PRO A 344 -11.21 -16.36 12.94
C PRO A 344 -12.42 -16.89 12.15
N GLU A 345 -12.19 -17.39 10.93
CA GLU A 345 -13.19 -18.06 10.12
C GLU A 345 -13.73 -19.31 10.83
N ALA A 346 -12.85 -20.15 11.39
CA ALA A 346 -13.25 -21.32 12.19
C ALA A 346 -14.02 -20.91 13.46
N LEU A 347 -13.64 -19.80 14.11
CA LEU A 347 -14.37 -19.29 15.27
C LEU A 347 -15.78 -18.82 14.87
N ARG A 348 -15.92 -18.12 13.73
CA ARG A 348 -17.23 -17.74 13.22
C ARG A 348 -18.10 -18.96 12.92
N ASP A 349 -17.55 -19.98 12.24
CA ASP A 349 -18.27 -21.21 11.89
C ASP A 349 -18.74 -21.97 13.13
N GLU A 350 -18.04 -21.85 14.28
CA GLU A 350 -18.45 -22.37 15.58
C GLU A 350 -19.52 -21.49 16.27
N GLY A 351 -19.89 -20.36 15.68
CA GLY A 351 -20.95 -19.49 16.17
C GLY A 351 -20.50 -18.34 17.07
N TYR A 352 -19.19 -18.06 17.16
CA TYR A 352 -18.72 -16.87 17.88
C TYR A 352 -19.02 -15.61 17.08
N THR A 353 -19.56 -14.61 17.75
CA THR A 353 -19.92 -13.31 17.19
C THR A 353 -19.04 -12.18 17.65
N HIS A 354 -18.36 -12.37 18.79
CA HIS A 354 -17.42 -11.42 19.37
C HIS A 354 -16.09 -12.12 19.62
N ILE A 355 -15.00 -11.52 19.16
CA ILE A 355 -13.65 -12.08 19.28
C ILE A 355 -12.76 -11.03 19.95
N ILE A 356 -12.24 -11.37 21.12
CA ILE A 356 -11.33 -10.51 21.89
C ILE A 356 -9.91 -11.03 21.69
N TRP A 357 -9.02 -10.17 21.25
CA TRP A 357 -7.62 -10.53 21.04
C TRP A 357 -6.69 -9.38 21.43
N ASN A 358 -5.46 -9.73 21.77
CA ASN A 358 -4.40 -8.74 21.89
C ASN A 358 -3.67 -8.54 20.54
N LEU A 359 -2.74 -7.61 20.51
CA LEU A 359 -1.94 -7.24 19.33
C LEU A 359 -1.15 -8.41 18.70
N SER A 360 -1.18 -9.62 19.28
CA SER A 360 -0.43 -10.80 18.81
C SER A 360 -1.01 -11.48 17.57
N LEU A 361 -2.28 -11.28 17.24
CA LEU A 361 -2.92 -11.77 16.01
C LEU A 361 -2.67 -10.84 14.80
N ARG A 362 -1.41 -10.41 14.64
CA ARG A 362 -1.06 -9.36 13.69
C ARG A 362 -1.14 -9.77 12.23
N GLU A 363 -0.97 -11.05 11.90
CA GLU A 363 -0.91 -11.52 10.51
C GLU A 363 -1.60 -12.89 10.34
N GLY A 364 -2.12 -13.14 9.15
CA GLY A 364 -2.83 -14.37 8.82
C GLY A 364 -4.33 -14.38 9.18
N TRP A 365 -4.86 -13.29 9.79
CA TRP A 365 -6.28 -13.17 10.07
C TRP A 365 -7.07 -12.79 8.83
N ASP A 366 -8.13 -13.54 8.54
CA ASP A 366 -9.02 -13.30 7.39
C ASP A 366 -10.46 -13.61 7.77
N GLU A 367 -11.26 -12.57 8.02
CA GLU A 367 -12.69 -12.71 8.30
C GLU A 367 -13.47 -11.61 7.59
N PRO A 368 -13.99 -11.86 6.40
CA PRO A 368 -14.73 -10.87 5.62
C PRO A 368 -16.01 -10.38 6.30
N TRP A 369 -16.61 -11.20 7.18
CA TRP A 369 -17.80 -10.83 7.95
C TRP A 369 -17.50 -9.98 9.19
N ALA A 370 -16.24 -9.62 9.42
CA ALA A 370 -15.88 -8.63 10.41
C ALA A 370 -16.27 -7.22 9.92
N TYR A 371 -17.30 -6.68 10.53
CA TYR A 371 -17.84 -5.35 10.20
C TYR A 371 -17.47 -4.29 11.21
N VAL A 372 -17.37 -4.68 12.47
CA VAL A 372 -17.14 -3.77 13.59
C VAL A 372 -15.87 -4.15 14.32
N ALA A 373 -15.00 -3.19 14.53
CA ALA A 373 -13.82 -3.32 15.38
C ALA A 373 -13.88 -2.31 16.52
N TYR A 374 -13.65 -2.77 17.74
CA TYR A 374 -13.32 -1.93 18.88
C TYR A 374 -11.82 -2.01 19.13
N MET A 375 -11.17 -0.87 19.34
CA MET A 375 -9.73 -0.78 19.56
C MET A 375 -9.42 0.05 20.81
N ASP A 376 -8.82 -0.62 21.78
CA ASP A 376 -8.40 -0.04 23.06
C ASP A 376 -6.90 0.26 23.04
N GLY A 377 -6.47 1.06 22.05
CA GLY A 377 -5.09 1.47 21.81
C GLY A 377 -4.62 1.22 20.37
N LEU A 378 -3.60 1.95 19.94
CA LEU A 378 -3.14 1.97 18.55
C LEU A 378 -2.01 0.97 18.25
N GLY A 379 -1.40 0.34 19.26
CA GLY A 379 -0.18 -0.44 19.03
C GLY A 379 1.05 0.44 18.74
N LYS A 380 2.14 -0.16 18.21
CA LYS A 380 3.45 0.50 18.12
C LYS A 380 3.73 1.25 16.81
N SER A 381 2.94 1.09 15.75
CA SER A 381 3.16 1.79 14.48
C SER A 381 1.89 2.00 13.66
N ALA A 382 1.85 3.09 12.88
CA ALA A 382 0.76 3.42 11.97
C ALA A 382 0.57 2.34 10.86
N ILE A 383 1.67 1.77 10.36
CA ILE A 383 1.65 0.70 9.34
C ILE A 383 0.90 -0.54 9.84
N ASP A 384 1.07 -0.89 11.13
CA ASP A 384 0.40 -2.02 11.78
C ASP A 384 -1.14 -1.84 11.79
N ILE A 385 -1.59 -0.59 11.92
CA ILE A 385 -3.01 -0.25 11.95
C ILE A 385 -3.63 -0.30 10.57
N SER A 386 -2.98 0.29 9.57
CA SER A 386 -3.45 0.25 8.17
C SER A 386 -3.59 -1.19 7.67
N GLN A 387 -2.67 -2.07 8.03
CA GLN A 387 -2.77 -3.50 7.71
C GLN A 387 -3.94 -4.20 8.42
N LYS A 388 -4.24 -3.83 9.66
CA LYS A 388 -5.41 -4.36 10.38
C LYS A 388 -6.70 -3.88 9.73
N ILE A 389 -6.80 -2.59 9.46
CA ILE A 389 -7.95 -1.99 8.77
C ILE A 389 -8.17 -2.68 7.42
N GLY A 390 -7.13 -2.86 6.61
CA GLY A 390 -7.22 -3.49 5.30
C GLY A 390 -7.81 -4.91 5.30
N ARG A 391 -7.78 -5.62 6.43
CA ARG A 391 -8.39 -6.95 6.56
C ARG A 391 -9.91 -6.88 6.78
N PHE A 392 -10.38 -5.89 7.51
CA PHE A 392 -11.81 -5.65 7.69
C PHE A 392 -12.49 -5.12 6.42
N LEU A 393 -11.69 -4.58 5.50
CA LEU A 393 -12.21 -4.08 4.23
C LEU A 393 -12.62 -5.17 3.26
N ARG A 394 -12.25 -6.43 3.50
CA ARG A 394 -12.66 -7.53 2.61
C ARG A 394 -14.16 -7.68 2.59
N GLN A 395 -14.70 -7.82 1.39
CA GLN A 395 -16.13 -8.00 1.18
C GLN A 395 -16.50 -9.48 1.29
N PRO A 396 -17.53 -9.83 2.09
CA PRO A 396 -18.05 -11.20 2.12
C PRO A 396 -18.42 -11.69 0.72
N ASN A 397 -18.13 -12.94 0.44
CA ASN A 397 -18.40 -13.58 -0.84
C ASN A 397 -17.79 -12.86 -2.07
N ALA A 398 -16.89 -11.90 -1.86
CA ALA A 398 -16.29 -11.07 -2.93
C ALA A 398 -17.35 -10.38 -3.81
N MET A 399 -18.48 -9.98 -3.23
CA MET A 399 -19.59 -9.29 -3.91
C MET A 399 -20.14 -8.17 -3.03
N PRO A 400 -20.47 -7.01 -3.61
CA PRO A 400 -21.12 -5.94 -2.87
C PRO A 400 -22.57 -6.31 -2.56
N PHE A 401 -23.09 -5.74 -1.48
CA PHE A 401 -24.52 -5.78 -1.12
C PHE A 401 -25.21 -4.52 -1.63
N ASP A 402 -26.53 -4.59 -1.79
CA ASP A 402 -27.35 -3.41 -2.14
C ASP A 402 -27.40 -2.39 -1.00
N ASP A 403 -27.28 -2.85 0.24
CA ASP A 403 -27.24 -1.99 1.43
C ASP A 403 -25.81 -1.44 1.64
N GLY A 404 -25.69 -0.12 1.68
CA GLY A 404 -24.40 0.58 1.86
C GLY A 404 -23.72 0.30 3.19
N ASP A 405 -24.46 0.01 4.27
CA ASP A 405 -23.88 -0.36 5.56
C ASP A 405 -23.16 -1.71 5.49
N LEU A 406 -23.66 -2.64 4.66
CA LEU A 406 -23.04 -3.94 4.44
C LEU A 406 -21.82 -3.88 3.48
N ASN A 407 -21.58 -2.72 2.88
CA ASN A 407 -20.37 -2.41 2.12
C ASN A 407 -19.43 -1.48 2.91
N SER A 408 -19.55 -1.45 4.24
CA SER A 408 -18.82 -0.54 5.11
C SER A 408 -18.14 -1.30 6.25
N ALA A 409 -17.03 -0.77 6.75
CA ALA A 409 -16.36 -1.23 7.96
C ALA A 409 -16.34 -0.12 9.01
N TYR A 410 -16.52 -0.48 10.27
CA TYR A 410 -16.67 0.45 11.38
C TYR A 410 -15.62 0.18 12.44
N PHE A 411 -14.80 1.19 12.72
CA PHE A 411 -13.75 1.13 13.73
C PHE A 411 -14.02 2.14 14.83
N TYR A 412 -14.17 1.65 16.04
CA TYR A 412 -14.39 2.42 17.26
C TYR A 412 -13.09 2.47 18.06
N PHE A 413 -12.49 3.65 18.15
CA PHE A 413 -11.20 3.85 18.82
C PHE A 413 -11.40 4.49 20.17
N ASN A 414 -10.96 3.80 21.21
CA ASN A 414 -10.85 4.35 22.56
C ASN A 414 -9.39 4.75 22.83
N VAL A 415 -8.98 5.85 22.24
CA VAL A 415 -7.60 6.34 22.26
C VAL A 415 -7.57 7.85 22.46
N PRO A 416 -6.46 8.43 22.93
CA PRO A 416 -6.34 9.89 23.05
C PRO A 416 -6.54 10.61 21.71
N ASP A 417 -7.20 11.77 21.72
CA ASP A 417 -7.52 12.57 20.50
C ASP A 417 -6.32 12.78 19.58
N LYS A 418 -5.14 13.00 20.13
CA LYS A 418 -3.89 13.17 19.37
C LYS A 418 -3.58 11.92 18.53
N ASP A 419 -3.77 10.77 19.13
CA ASP A 419 -3.47 9.50 18.49
C ASP A 419 -4.53 9.17 17.42
N PHE A 420 -5.80 9.48 17.69
CA PHE A 420 -6.87 9.35 16.72
C PHE A 420 -6.67 10.27 15.51
N ALA A 421 -6.31 11.53 15.72
CA ALA A 421 -6.04 12.47 14.61
C ALA A 421 -4.85 12.01 13.75
N SER A 422 -3.81 11.48 14.39
CA SER A 422 -2.66 10.89 13.69
C SER A 422 -3.06 9.66 12.89
N LEU A 423 -3.91 8.80 13.46
CA LEU A 423 -4.45 7.61 12.80
C LEU A 423 -5.29 7.98 11.57
N VAL A 424 -6.21 8.92 11.70
CA VAL A 424 -7.05 9.38 10.58
C VAL A 424 -6.18 9.90 9.45
N LYS A 425 -5.17 10.72 9.76
CA LYS A 425 -4.24 11.25 8.76
C LYS A 425 -3.43 10.13 8.08
N SER A 426 -2.90 9.19 8.85
CA SER A 426 -2.18 8.02 8.32
C SER A 426 -3.09 7.17 7.43
N THR A 427 -4.29 6.82 7.91
CA THR A 427 -5.25 6.01 7.15
C THR A 427 -5.69 6.71 5.87
N GLN A 428 -5.89 8.03 5.90
CA GLN A 428 -6.21 8.82 4.71
C GLN A 428 -5.07 8.86 3.72
N ASN A 429 -3.82 8.92 4.18
CA ASN A 429 -2.65 8.87 3.31
C ASN A 429 -2.47 7.47 2.69
N ASP A 430 -2.68 6.43 3.48
CA ASP A 430 -2.44 5.04 3.06
C ASP A 430 -3.58 4.47 2.20
N LEU A 431 -4.83 4.85 2.49
CA LEU A 431 -6.03 4.29 1.87
C LEU A 431 -6.89 5.33 1.12
N GLY A 432 -6.80 6.60 1.47
CA GLY A 432 -7.66 7.66 0.90
C GLY A 432 -7.36 7.98 -0.57
N GLY A 433 -6.11 7.82 -1.00
CA GLY A 433 -5.71 7.89 -2.41
C GLY A 433 -6.25 6.73 -3.24
N ASP A 434 -6.68 5.69 -2.56
CA ASP A 434 -7.05 4.40 -3.11
C ASP A 434 -8.55 4.25 -3.45
N GLY A 435 -9.33 5.31 -3.38
CA GLY A 435 -10.76 5.28 -3.73
C GLY A 435 -11.69 4.79 -2.63
N TYR A 436 -11.21 4.70 -1.38
CA TYR A 436 -12.06 4.48 -0.21
C TYR A 436 -12.70 5.78 0.26
N GLU A 437 -13.95 5.72 0.61
CA GLU A 437 -14.61 6.78 1.35
C GLU A 437 -14.29 6.62 2.84
N ILE A 438 -13.36 7.41 3.36
CA ILE A 438 -12.97 7.41 4.77
C ILE A 438 -13.76 8.50 5.50
N ILE A 439 -14.61 8.07 6.42
CA ILE A 439 -15.49 8.94 7.20
C ILE A 439 -14.98 8.91 8.64
N ALA A 440 -14.35 9.99 9.08
CA ALA A 440 -13.95 10.15 10.46
C ALA A 440 -15.08 10.82 11.26
N ILE A 441 -15.57 10.11 12.30
CA ILE A 441 -16.60 10.60 13.21
C ILE A 441 -15.94 10.85 14.56
N ASN A 442 -15.91 12.09 14.98
CA ASN A 442 -15.38 12.48 16.28
C ASN A 442 -16.54 12.52 17.28
N GLN A 443 -16.69 11.50 18.12
CA GLN A 443 -17.74 11.44 19.15
C GLN A 443 -17.29 12.02 20.49
N SER A 444 -16.02 12.39 20.62
CA SER A 444 -15.46 12.95 21.87
C SER A 444 -16.06 14.29 22.31
N SER A 445 -17.18 14.66 21.78
CA SER A 445 -17.76 15.96 22.03
C SER A 445 -19.11 15.92 22.73
N ALA A 446 -19.11 15.44 23.96
CA ALA A 446 -20.12 15.91 24.90
C ALA A 446 -19.90 17.39 25.32
N ARG A 447 -18.81 18.02 24.89
CA ARG A 447 -18.54 19.46 25.13
C ARG A 447 -18.52 20.19 23.78
N PRO A 448 -19.42 21.16 23.56
CA PRO A 448 -19.40 21.93 22.33
C PRO A 448 -18.03 22.60 22.17
N ARG A 449 -17.40 22.37 21.02
CA ARG A 449 -16.19 23.13 20.66
C ARG A 449 -16.59 24.58 20.51
N ILE A 450 -16.29 25.41 21.50
CA ILE A 450 -16.45 26.85 21.36
C ILE A 450 -15.29 27.30 20.48
N SER A 451 -15.59 27.53 19.21
CA SER A 451 -14.69 28.19 18.30
C SER A 451 -15.15 29.64 18.11
N ARG A 452 -14.21 30.54 18.02
CA ARG A 452 -14.46 31.90 17.53
C ARG A 452 -13.62 32.13 16.29
N GLU A 453 -14.06 33.07 15.48
CA GLU A 453 -13.33 33.42 14.27
C GLU A 453 -12.30 34.53 14.58
N SER A 454 -11.09 34.35 14.11
CA SER A 454 -10.11 35.41 14.01
C SER A 454 -10.37 36.21 12.73
N LEU A 455 -10.71 37.47 12.87
CA LEU A 455 -11.12 38.32 11.76
C LEU A 455 -9.92 38.78 10.93
N LEU A 456 -10.16 38.98 9.65
CA LEU A 456 -9.22 39.63 8.74
C LEU A 456 -9.04 41.13 9.10
N LYS A 457 -7.83 41.57 9.27
CA LYS A 457 -7.49 43.02 9.47
C LYS A 457 -7.75 43.83 8.19
N THR A 458 -7.40 43.21 7.05
CA THR A 458 -7.61 43.77 5.72
C THR A 458 -8.02 42.66 4.79
N PRO A 459 -9.10 42.79 4.01
CA PRO A 459 -9.45 41.81 2.98
C PRO A 459 -8.29 41.65 1.99
N MET A 460 -7.88 40.41 1.77
CA MET A 460 -6.86 40.07 0.77
C MET A 460 -7.33 38.92 -0.09
N SER A 461 -6.94 39.01 -1.34
CA SER A 461 -7.12 37.94 -2.30
C SER A 461 -5.79 37.26 -2.58
N ILE A 462 -5.86 35.96 -2.82
CA ILE A 462 -4.74 35.13 -3.23
C ILE A 462 -5.12 34.41 -4.53
N ALA A 463 -4.22 34.43 -5.50
CA ALA A 463 -4.46 33.69 -6.73
C ALA A 463 -4.46 32.19 -6.47
N THR A 464 -5.49 31.50 -6.95
CA THR A 464 -5.53 30.04 -6.95
C THR A 464 -4.82 29.48 -8.16
N VAL A 465 -4.27 28.29 -7.99
CA VAL A 465 -3.63 27.54 -9.06
C VAL A 465 -4.52 26.35 -9.36
N ALA A 466 -5.07 26.29 -10.56
CA ALA A 466 -5.76 25.13 -11.07
C ALA A 466 -4.82 24.27 -11.90
N GLU A 467 -4.99 22.95 -11.83
CA GLU A 467 -4.34 22.02 -12.72
C GLU A 467 -5.09 22.05 -14.05
N SER A 468 -4.56 22.72 -15.08
CA SER A 468 -5.06 22.54 -16.43
C SER A 468 -4.27 21.44 -17.11
N PHE A 469 -4.98 20.38 -17.47
CA PHE A 469 -4.50 19.48 -18.49
C PHE A 469 -4.57 20.26 -19.80
N GLY A 470 -3.45 20.44 -20.46
CA GLY A 470 -3.40 21.19 -21.72
C GLY A 470 -4.63 20.85 -22.57
N GLU A 471 -5.34 21.87 -23.02
CA GLU A 471 -6.61 21.75 -23.72
C GLU A 471 -6.51 20.99 -25.06
N ASN A 472 -5.31 20.61 -25.47
CA ASN A 472 -5.06 19.95 -26.73
C ASN A 472 -5.14 18.43 -26.60
N LEU A 473 -6.36 17.92 -26.35
CA LEU A 473 -6.63 16.46 -26.38
C LEU A 473 -6.21 15.82 -27.70
N ASP A 474 -6.25 16.57 -28.81
CA ASP A 474 -5.81 16.09 -30.11
C ASP A 474 -4.31 15.79 -30.16
N ALA A 475 -3.48 16.55 -29.46
CA ALA A 475 -2.04 16.30 -29.36
C ALA A 475 -1.75 15.01 -28.60
N LEU A 476 -2.48 14.76 -27.50
CA LEU A 476 -2.35 13.52 -26.74
C LEU A 476 -2.77 12.29 -27.54
N ASP A 477 -3.87 12.41 -28.26
CA ASP A 477 -4.37 11.38 -29.18
C ASP A 477 -3.34 11.07 -30.26
N GLN A 478 -2.73 12.10 -30.86
CA GLN A 478 -1.70 11.96 -31.89
C GLN A 478 -0.43 11.28 -31.36
N ILE A 479 -0.03 11.54 -30.12
CA ILE A 479 1.10 10.85 -29.50
C ILE A 479 0.85 9.33 -29.48
N LEU A 480 -0.34 8.88 -29.06
CA LEU A 480 -0.66 7.45 -29.07
C LEU A 480 -0.74 6.91 -30.49
N LEU A 481 -1.46 7.57 -31.38
CA LEU A 481 -1.65 7.11 -32.76
C LEU A 481 -0.34 7.04 -33.53
N SER A 482 0.62 7.91 -33.24
CA SER A 482 1.92 7.92 -33.93
C SER A 482 2.90 6.89 -33.37
N ASN A 483 2.84 6.59 -32.07
CA ASN A 483 3.81 5.73 -31.39
C ASN A 483 3.33 4.27 -31.25
N VAL A 484 2.03 4.01 -31.38
CA VAL A 484 1.48 2.64 -31.36
C VAL A 484 1.33 2.14 -32.80
N PRO A 485 2.07 1.10 -33.21
CA PRO A 485 1.97 0.56 -34.56
C PRO A 485 0.68 -0.24 -34.76
N GLN A 486 0.31 -0.42 -36.03
CA GLN A 486 -0.63 -1.46 -36.42
C GLN A 486 0.11 -2.80 -36.37
N PHE A 487 -0.39 -3.75 -35.60
CA PHE A 487 0.24 -5.05 -35.45
C PHE A 487 -0.26 -6.04 -36.51
N ALA A 488 0.65 -6.86 -37.04
CA ALA A 488 0.26 -8.03 -37.84
C ALA A 488 -0.39 -9.09 -36.94
N VAL A 489 -1.24 -9.93 -37.50
CA VAL A 489 -2.00 -10.93 -36.72
C VAL A 489 -1.08 -11.88 -35.95
N GLU A 490 0.04 -12.25 -36.54
CA GLU A 490 1.05 -13.13 -35.95
C GLU A 490 1.69 -12.47 -34.71
N ALA A 491 1.95 -11.16 -34.76
CA ALA A 491 2.52 -10.42 -33.63
C ALA A 491 1.56 -10.27 -32.47
N LEU A 492 0.26 -10.37 -32.68
CA LEU A 492 -0.78 -10.30 -31.65
C LEU A 492 -0.93 -11.62 -30.88
N ARG A 493 -0.39 -12.70 -31.38
CA ARG A 493 -0.46 -14.02 -30.77
C ARG A 493 0.78 -14.30 -29.94
N ALA A 494 0.59 -14.94 -28.80
CA ALA A 494 1.72 -15.37 -27.98
C ALA A 494 2.36 -16.61 -28.59
N PRO A 495 3.69 -16.66 -28.73
CA PRO A 495 4.38 -17.92 -29.02
C PRO A 495 4.26 -18.81 -27.78
N GLY A 496 3.31 -19.67 -27.75
CA GLY A 496 3.08 -20.58 -26.62
C GLY A 496 3.07 -22.03 -27.11
N ARG A 497 3.86 -22.87 -26.47
CA ARG A 497 3.67 -24.32 -26.55
C ARG A 497 2.40 -24.65 -25.78
N VAL A 498 1.28 -24.73 -26.46
CA VAL A 498 0.10 -25.34 -25.91
C VAL A 498 0.18 -26.83 -26.22
N HIS A 499 0.40 -27.62 -25.19
CA HIS A 499 0.18 -29.05 -25.29
C HIS A 499 -1.31 -29.29 -25.31
N THR A 500 -1.88 -29.47 -26.49
CA THR A 500 -3.22 -30.05 -26.60
C THR A 500 -3.09 -31.51 -26.18
N ARG A 501 -3.63 -31.86 -25.01
CA ARG A 501 -3.74 -33.26 -24.60
C ARG A 501 -4.88 -33.88 -25.41
N VAL A 502 -4.53 -34.72 -26.33
CA VAL A 502 -5.54 -35.56 -27.04
C VAL A 502 -5.74 -36.79 -26.20
N LEU A 503 -6.90 -36.88 -25.54
CA LEU A 503 -7.32 -38.04 -24.80
C LEU A 503 -8.10 -38.98 -25.76
N ASP A 504 -7.64 -40.21 -25.91
CA ASP A 504 -8.44 -41.24 -26.50
C ASP A 504 -9.63 -41.56 -25.56
N LEU A 505 -10.83 -41.18 -25.99
CA LEU A 505 -12.06 -41.33 -25.22
C LEU A 505 -12.42 -42.79 -24.93
N ALA A 506 -11.88 -43.72 -25.69
CA ALA A 506 -12.13 -45.16 -25.48
C ALA A 506 -11.21 -45.76 -24.40
N THR A 507 -9.99 -45.26 -24.29
CA THR A 507 -8.97 -45.82 -23.38
C THR A 507 -8.63 -44.90 -22.23
N ASN A 508 -9.12 -43.66 -22.25
CA ASN A 508 -8.79 -42.58 -21.29
C ASN A 508 -7.27 -42.35 -21.12
N LYS A 509 -6.50 -42.69 -22.17
CA LYS A 509 -5.06 -42.52 -22.23
C LYS A 509 -4.70 -41.33 -23.14
N GLU A 510 -3.67 -40.60 -22.76
CA GLU A 510 -3.13 -39.49 -23.54
C GLU A 510 -2.37 -40.04 -24.76
N ASP A 511 -2.79 -39.63 -25.96
CA ASP A 511 -2.06 -39.97 -27.18
C ASP A 511 -0.97 -38.95 -27.46
N LEU A 512 0.25 -39.26 -27.07
CA LEU A 512 1.42 -38.42 -27.23
C LEU A 512 1.83 -38.19 -28.70
N SER A 513 1.34 -39.00 -29.64
CA SER A 513 1.67 -38.87 -31.08
C SER A 513 0.87 -37.81 -31.79
N LEU A 514 -0.25 -37.37 -31.19
CA LEU A 514 -1.16 -36.36 -31.75
C LEU A 514 -1.04 -34.99 -31.06
N ASN A 515 -0.04 -34.81 -30.21
CA ASN A 515 0.22 -33.52 -29.58
C ASN A 515 0.60 -32.48 -30.64
N LYS A 516 -0.36 -31.69 -31.07
CA LYS A 516 -0.16 -30.54 -31.94
C LYS A 516 0.12 -29.31 -31.11
N GLU A 517 1.13 -28.53 -31.54
CA GLU A 517 1.30 -27.15 -31.13
C GLU A 517 0.19 -26.30 -31.79
N GLU A 518 -0.93 -26.16 -31.12
CA GLU A 518 -1.98 -25.23 -31.56
C GLU A 518 -2.03 -24.02 -30.61
N PHE A 519 -2.20 -22.84 -31.21
CA PHE A 519 -2.49 -21.62 -30.44
C PHE A 519 -3.90 -21.75 -29.86
N ARG A 520 -3.99 -21.73 -28.51
CA ARG A 520 -5.31 -21.72 -27.89
C ARG A 520 -5.96 -20.35 -28.04
N GLU A 521 -7.19 -20.35 -28.48
CA GLU A 521 -8.09 -19.19 -28.48
C GLU A 521 -8.41 -18.72 -27.03
N ASP A 522 -8.15 -19.55 -26.03
CA ASP A 522 -8.52 -19.35 -24.61
C ASP A 522 -7.53 -18.49 -23.81
N ASN A 523 -6.42 -18.03 -24.38
CA ASN A 523 -5.58 -17.05 -23.68
C ASN A 523 -6.34 -15.74 -23.62
N ALA A 524 -6.56 -15.23 -22.38
CA ALA A 524 -7.26 -13.98 -22.17
C ALA A 524 -6.72 -12.88 -23.09
N ASP A 525 -7.48 -12.54 -24.11
CA ASP A 525 -7.15 -11.47 -25.03
C ASP A 525 -7.47 -10.13 -24.40
N ILE A 526 -6.48 -9.25 -24.39
CA ILE A 526 -6.66 -7.86 -23.97
C ILE A 526 -6.60 -6.96 -25.20
N SER A 527 -7.42 -5.92 -25.27
CA SER A 527 -7.26 -4.93 -26.33
C SER A 527 -5.95 -4.16 -26.15
N VAL A 528 -5.35 -3.74 -27.26
CA VAL A 528 -4.18 -2.84 -27.25
C VAL A 528 -4.48 -1.61 -26.40
N TRP A 529 -5.70 -1.07 -26.52
CA TRP A 529 -6.16 0.06 -25.74
C TRP A 529 -6.15 -0.20 -24.23
N ASP A 530 -6.83 -1.25 -23.79
CA ASP A 530 -6.96 -1.53 -22.35
C ASP A 530 -5.61 -1.82 -21.72
N TYR A 531 -4.74 -2.52 -22.44
CA TYR A 531 -3.37 -2.76 -22.00
C TYR A 531 -2.57 -1.47 -21.90
N LEU A 532 -2.58 -0.66 -22.95
CA LEU A 532 -1.83 0.58 -23.02
C LEU A 532 -2.26 1.55 -21.94
N VAL A 533 -3.57 1.81 -21.78
CA VAL A 533 -4.09 2.72 -20.76
C VAL A 533 -3.77 2.23 -19.36
N SER A 534 -3.89 0.92 -19.12
CA SER A 534 -3.52 0.33 -17.83
C SER A 534 -2.03 0.55 -17.50
N ARG A 535 -1.15 0.39 -18.48
CA ARG A 535 0.31 0.55 -18.29
C ARG A 535 0.71 2.02 -18.18
N LEU A 536 0.13 2.87 -19.01
CA LEU A 536 0.35 4.32 -18.92
C LEU A 536 -0.15 4.86 -17.58
N GLY A 537 -1.36 4.48 -17.16
CA GLY A 537 -1.93 4.88 -15.89
C GLY A 537 -1.16 4.37 -14.67
N ALA A 538 -0.46 3.23 -14.79
CA ALA A 538 0.43 2.72 -13.75
C ALA A 538 1.73 3.53 -13.63
N GLN A 539 2.21 4.14 -14.72
CA GLN A 539 3.38 5.01 -14.71
C GLN A 539 3.03 6.46 -14.38
N ASP A 540 1.84 6.91 -14.81
CA ASP A 540 1.35 8.25 -14.53
C ASP A 540 -0.18 8.24 -14.38
N SER A 541 -0.67 8.42 -13.16
CA SER A 541 -2.10 8.37 -12.83
C SER A 541 -2.91 9.48 -13.48
N ARG A 542 -2.28 10.58 -13.90
CA ARG A 542 -2.96 11.68 -14.61
C ARG A 542 -3.61 11.17 -15.88
N ILE A 543 -3.02 10.16 -16.52
CA ILE A 543 -3.52 9.56 -17.75
C ILE A 543 -4.85 8.81 -17.52
N ALA A 544 -5.10 8.33 -16.31
CA ALA A 544 -6.28 7.51 -16.00
C ALA A 544 -7.47 8.32 -15.38
N ARG A 545 -7.33 9.61 -15.11
CA ARG A 545 -8.21 10.33 -14.18
C ARG A 545 -9.56 10.82 -14.70
N LYS A 546 -9.66 11.30 -15.90
CA LYS A 546 -10.93 11.83 -16.42
C LYS A 546 -11.80 10.71 -17.00
N ASN A 547 -12.77 10.18 -16.22
CA ASN A 547 -13.65 9.09 -16.67
C ASN A 547 -12.89 7.87 -17.19
N GLY A 548 -11.71 7.61 -16.61
CA GLY A 548 -10.84 6.51 -16.95
C GLY A 548 -9.68 6.87 -17.87
N THR A 549 -9.73 7.95 -18.65
CA THR A 549 -8.61 8.34 -19.52
C THR A 549 -8.62 9.82 -19.89
N CYS A 550 -7.44 10.37 -20.19
CA CYS A 550 -7.28 11.71 -20.75
C CYS A 550 -7.40 11.74 -22.30
N PHE A 551 -7.70 10.63 -22.93
CA PHE A 551 -7.79 10.50 -24.39
C PHE A 551 -9.24 10.56 -24.87
N THR A 552 -9.43 10.98 -26.13
CA THR A 552 -10.76 11.05 -26.72
C THR A 552 -11.30 9.65 -27.08
N PRO A 553 -12.63 9.49 -27.21
CA PRO A 553 -13.22 8.26 -27.71
C PRO A 553 -12.73 7.88 -29.14
N PHE A 554 -12.23 8.85 -29.91
CA PHE A 554 -11.69 8.63 -31.25
C PHE A 554 -10.48 7.69 -31.23
N VAL A 555 -9.53 7.91 -30.31
CA VAL A 555 -8.35 7.00 -30.17
C VAL A 555 -8.78 5.61 -29.76
N LYS A 556 -9.63 5.50 -28.74
CA LYS A 556 -10.16 4.21 -28.30
C LYS A 556 -10.82 3.42 -29.44
N ASN A 557 -11.47 4.14 -30.36
CA ASN A 557 -12.19 3.53 -31.48
C ASN A 557 -11.32 3.28 -32.71
N ASN A 558 -10.06 3.68 -32.68
CA ASN A 558 -9.11 3.45 -33.76
C ASN A 558 -8.83 1.96 -33.96
N GLU A 559 -8.67 1.52 -35.20
CA GLU A 559 -8.43 0.11 -35.53
C GLU A 559 -7.19 -0.48 -34.85
N LYS A 560 -6.11 0.28 -34.70
CA LYS A 560 -4.90 -0.14 -33.98
C LYS A 560 -5.20 -0.46 -32.50
N MET A 561 -6.02 0.37 -31.87
CA MET A 561 -6.33 0.27 -30.45
C MET A 561 -7.33 -0.85 -30.13
N LYS A 562 -8.19 -1.17 -31.11
CA LYS A 562 -9.16 -2.27 -31.00
C LYS A 562 -8.53 -3.65 -31.23
N GLN A 563 -7.32 -3.72 -31.78
CA GLN A 563 -6.66 -5.01 -31.94
C GLN A 563 -6.57 -5.73 -30.61
N ARG A 564 -6.88 -7.01 -30.62
CA ARG A 564 -6.79 -7.87 -29.42
C ARG A 564 -5.51 -8.66 -29.46
N MET A 565 -4.75 -8.64 -28.39
CA MET A 565 -3.48 -9.33 -28.29
C MET A 565 -3.47 -10.29 -27.10
N GLN A 566 -2.79 -11.41 -27.27
CA GLN A 566 -2.57 -12.37 -26.21
C GLN A 566 -1.42 -11.93 -25.31
N PHE A 567 -1.51 -12.29 -24.03
CA PHE A 567 -0.43 -12.07 -23.10
C PHE A 567 0.81 -12.87 -23.55
N GLY A 568 1.96 -12.19 -23.65
CA GLY A 568 3.21 -12.78 -24.15
C GLY A 568 3.48 -12.60 -25.62
N SER A 569 2.56 -11.97 -26.36
CA SER A 569 2.73 -11.66 -27.79
C SER A 569 3.88 -10.69 -28.05
N GLU A 570 4.42 -10.71 -29.28
CA GLU A 570 5.42 -9.73 -29.71
C GLU A 570 4.89 -8.30 -29.69
N ALA A 571 3.61 -8.11 -30.00
CA ALA A 571 2.93 -6.82 -29.88
C ALA A 571 3.02 -6.27 -28.45
N MET A 572 2.78 -7.11 -27.43
CA MET A 572 2.87 -6.70 -26.04
C MET A 572 4.30 -6.37 -25.63
N LYS A 573 5.30 -7.13 -26.09
CA LYS A 573 6.72 -6.82 -25.84
C LYS A 573 7.12 -5.47 -26.45
N LEU A 574 6.70 -5.22 -27.69
CA LEU A 574 6.98 -3.96 -28.36
C LEU A 574 6.30 -2.79 -27.64
N LEU A 575 5.04 -2.94 -27.21
CA LEU A 575 4.37 -1.92 -26.40
C LEU A 575 5.13 -1.63 -25.12
N ASN A 576 5.59 -2.64 -24.40
CA ASN A 576 6.38 -2.43 -23.17
C ASN A 576 7.67 -1.64 -23.41
N THR A 577 8.31 -1.79 -24.55
CA THR A 577 9.51 -1.02 -24.90
C THR A 577 9.18 0.41 -25.36
N THR A 578 7.99 0.64 -25.91
CA THR A 578 7.58 1.97 -26.40
C THR A 578 6.90 2.81 -25.33
N ILE A 579 6.26 2.20 -24.33
CA ILE A 579 5.53 2.88 -23.25
C ILE A 579 6.37 3.95 -22.53
N PRO A 580 7.64 3.74 -22.12
CA PRO A 580 8.43 4.79 -21.48
C PRO A 580 8.60 6.05 -22.35
N ASN A 581 8.76 5.87 -23.66
CA ASN A 581 8.83 7.00 -24.59
C ASN A 581 7.49 7.71 -24.73
N ILE A 582 6.40 6.94 -24.80
CA ILE A 582 5.03 7.52 -24.82
C ILE A 582 4.78 8.33 -23.56
N VAL A 583 5.12 7.81 -22.38
CA VAL A 583 4.98 8.53 -21.12
C VAL A 583 5.78 9.82 -21.11
N ARG A 584 7.02 9.78 -21.61
CA ARG A 584 7.84 10.99 -21.73
C ARG A 584 7.19 12.04 -22.64
N LEU A 585 6.72 11.65 -23.82
CA LEU A 585 6.05 12.56 -24.76
C LEU A 585 4.76 13.13 -24.19
N LEU A 586 3.96 12.27 -23.52
CA LEU A 586 2.75 12.73 -22.82
C LEU A 586 3.10 13.71 -21.69
N ASN A 587 4.16 13.45 -20.93
CA ASN A 587 4.60 14.36 -19.87
C ASN A 587 5.10 15.69 -20.42
N ASP A 588 5.68 15.71 -21.61
CA ASP A 588 6.08 16.94 -22.27
C ASP A 588 4.86 17.80 -22.69
N GLU A 589 3.74 17.14 -23.07
CA GLU A 589 2.46 17.81 -23.36
C GLU A 589 1.65 18.11 -22.10
N PHE A 590 1.73 17.26 -21.11
CA PHE A 590 1.13 17.47 -19.78
C PHE A 590 1.92 18.43 -18.91
N ARG A 591 2.76 19.26 -19.44
CA ARG A 591 3.35 20.33 -18.65
C ARG A 591 2.26 20.92 -17.81
N LEU A 592 2.40 20.79 -16.49
CA LEU A 592 1.51 21.43 -15.55
C LEU A 592 1.52 22.92 -15.84
N VAL A 593 0.60 23.35 -16.67
CA VAL A 593 0.28 24.74 -16.83
C VAL A 593 -0.64 25.04 -15.66
N TYR A 594 -0.08 25.59 -14.62
CA TYR A 594 -0.92 26.16 -13.59
C TYR A 594 -1.50 27.45 -14.17
N GLU A 595 -2.78 27.44 -14.40
CA GLU A 595 -3.53 28.62 -14.80
C GLU A 595 -4.18 29.25 -13.57
N TYR A 596 -4.24 30.59 -13.56
CA TYR A 596 -5.05 31.30 -12.59
C TYR A 596 -6.52 31.13 -12.97
N ASP A 597 -7.25 30.32 -12.21
CA ASP A 597 -8.68 30.16 -12.47
C ASP A 597 -9.49 31.25 -11.79
N GLU A 598 -9.20 31.54 -10.53
CA GLU A 598 -9.93 32.52 -9.75
C GLU A 598 -9.08 33.16 -8.65
N VAL A 599 -9.51 34.31 -8.19
CA VAL A 599 -8.93 34.96 -7.02
C VAL A 599 -9.56 34.34 -5.77
N TYR A 600 -8.77 33.70 -4.96
CA TYR A 600 -9.21 33.11 -3.70
C TYR A 600 -9.31 34.19 -2.63
N ASP A 601 -10.48 34.34 -2.04
CA ASP A 601 -10.67 35.22 -0.91
C ASP A 601 -10.26 34.55 0.39
N VAL A 602 -9.27 35.12 1.06
CA VAL A 602 -8.85 34.63 2.38
C VAL A 602 -10.00 34.79 3.36
N LYS A 603 -10.36 33.72 4.04
CA LYS A 603 -11.47 33.66 5.00
C LYS A 603 -10.97 33.85 6.45
N PRO A 604 -11.85 34.23 7.40
CA PRO A 604 -11.53 34.23 8.81
C PRO A 604 -10.94 32.89 9.28
N PHE A 605 -10.06 32.94 10.26
CA PHE A 605 -9.40 31.76 10.82
C PHE A 605 -10.20 31.26 12.05
N ASN A 606 -10.52 29.97 12.11
CA ASN A 606 -11.21 29.37 13.23
C ASN A 606 -10.25 29.11 14.42
N LEU A 607 -10.49 29.83 15.52
CA LEU A 607 -9.79 29.65 16.77
C LEU A 607 -10.52 28.64 17.67
N VAL A 608 -9.83 27.65 18.18
CA VAL A 608 -10.35 26.71 19.17
C VAL A 608 -10.02 27.25 20.57
N SER A 609 -11.00 27.37 21.44
CA SER A 609 -10.79 27.88 22.80
C SER A 609 -10.03 26.85 23.65
N PRO A 610 -8.87 27.20 24.22
CA PRO A 610 -8.06 26.27 25.00
C PRO A 610 -8.68 25.92 26.36
N ASP A 611 -9.48 26.83 26.95
CA ASP A 611 -9.89 26.73 28.35
C ASP A 611 -10.94 25.68 28.65
N LEU A 612 -11.57 25.14 27.61
CA LEU A 612 -12.69 24.18 27.76
C LEU A 612 -12.30 22.72 27.49
N TYR A 613 -11.10 22.46 26.96
CA TYR A 613 -10.78 21.14 26.41
C TYR A 613 -9.64 20.38 27.04
N PHE A 614 -8.74 21.05 27.80
CA PHE A 614 -7.49 20.40 28.18
C PHE A 614 -7.17 20.62 29.66
N GLU A 615 -7.13 19.53 30.40
CA GLU A 615 -6.54 19.46 31.73
C GLU A 615 -5.00 19.46 31.69
N ASP A 616 -4.42 19.17 30.50
CA ASP A 616 -2.99 19.08 30.25
C ASP A 616 -2.43 20.45 29.78
N GLU A 617 -1.50 21.02 30.56
CA GLU A 617 -0.87 22.31 30.27
C GLU A 617 -0.15 22.34 28.92
N ASN A 618 0.48 21.24 28.49
CA ASN A 618 1.14 21.16 27.18
C ASN A 618 0.15 21.28 26.03
N LYS A 619 -1.07 20.78 26.22
CA LYS A 619 -2.15 20.95 25.23
C LYS A 619 -2.72 22.35 25.26
N ARG A 620 -2.82 22.99 26.44
CA ARG A 620 -3.23 24.41 26.59
C ARG A 620 -2.28 25.34 25.88
N GLU A 621 -0.96 25.12 26.02
CA GLU A 621 0.04 25.96 25.32
C GLU A 621 -0.09 25.87 23.79
N ARG A 622 -0.31 24.68 23.25
CA ARG A 622 -0.51 24.50 21.80
C ARG A 622 -1.71 25.29 21.25
N TYR A 623 -2.74 25.48 22.05
CA TYR A 623 -3.94 26.23 21.65
C TYR A 623 -3.97 27.63 22.22
N LYS A 624 -2.87 28.09 22.83
CA LYS A 624 -2.73 29.46 23.29
C LYS A 624 -2.95 30.40 22.08
N VAL A 625 -3.82 31.35 22.27
CA VAL A 625 -4.10 32.36 21.28
C VAL A 625 -2.98 33.41 21.30
N VAL A 626 -2.38 33.65 20.16
CA VAL A 626 -1.30 34.61 19.96
C VAL A 626 -1.73 35.66 18.93
N SER A 627 -1.57 36.92 19.27
CA SER A 627 -1.82 38.07 18.39
C SER A 627 -0.52 38.49 17.72
N PHE A 628 -0.61 38.88 16.45
CA PHE A 628 0.51 39.31 15.63
C PHE A 628 0.20 40.65 14.99
N ASP A 629 1.22 41.49 14.81
CA ASP A 629 1.05 42.86 14.30
C ASP A 629 0.87 42.89 12.77
N ASN A 630 1.64 42.11 12.03
CA ASN A 630 1.66 42.08 10.57
C ASN A 630 0.90 40.89 9.95
N ALA A 631 0.38 40.00 10.79
CA ALA A 631 -0.44 38.89 10.29
C ALA A 631 -1.78 39.41 9.73
N LEU A 632 -2.28 38.76 8.71
CA LEU A 632 -3.54 39.10 8.07
C LEU A 632 -4.75 38.92 8.99
N HIS A 633 -4.72 37.93 9.88
CA HIS A 633 -5.76 37.70 10.90
C HIS A 633 -5.34 38.33 12.23
N THR A 634 -6.31 38.68 13.06
CA THR A 634 -6.05 39.30 14.37
C THR A 634 -5.28 38.37 15.33
N GLU A 635 -5.54 37.07 15.24
CA GLU A 635 -5.01 36.08 16.18
C GLU A 635 -4.89 34.72 15.55
N TYR A 636 -3.97 33.88 16.03
CA TYR A 636 -3.85 32.46 15.70
C TYR A 636 -3.69 31.60 16.94
N ASN A 637 -4.06 30.30 16.84
CA ASN A 637 -3.75 29.30 17.84
C ASN A 637 -3.35 27.95 17.20
N GLY A 638 -2.99 26.96 17.98
CA GLY A 638 -2.62 25.63 17.50
C GLY A 638 -1.23 25.57 16.87
N LEU A 639 -0.37 26.58 17.08
CA LEU A 639 1.03 26.59 16.66
C LEU A 639 1.86 25.71 17.62
N ASN A 640 2.70 24.82 17.08
CA ASN A 640 3.75 24.20 17.87
C ASN A 640 4.90 25.16 18.12
N ALA A 641 5.86 24.81 18.97
CA ALA A 641 6.97 25.70 19.34
C ALA A 641 7.78 26.17 18.12
N PHE A 642 8.04 25.30 17.16
CA PHE A 642 8.79 25.66 15.95
C PHE A 642 7.96 26.52 14.97
N GLU A 643 6.69 26.18 14.81
CA GLU A 643 5.77 27.02 14.00
C GLU A 643 5.60 28.41 14.62
N LEU A 644 5.56 28.52 15.97
CA LEU A 644 5.49 29.81 16.66
C LEU A 644 6.75 30.63 16.42
N GLU A 645 7.94 30.03 16.53
CA GLU A 645 9.21 30.71 16.25
C GLU A 645 9.25 31.27 14.82
N ILE A 646 8.76 30.51 13.83
CA ILE A 646 8.68 30.97 12.44
C ILE A 646 7.62 32.07 12.29
N ALA A 647 6.46 31.94 12.92
CA ALA A 647 5.41 32.96 12.88
C ALA A 647 5.87 34.29 13.47
N GLU A 648 6.56 34.28 14.61
CA GLU A 648 7.17 35.47 15.21
C GLU A 648 8.22 36.09 14.28
N ALA A 649 9.04 35.27 13.64
CA ALA A 649 10.03 35.76 12.66
C ALA A 649 9.36 36.39 11.43
N LEU A 650 8.27 35.83 10.92
CA LEU A 650 7.48 36.38 9.83
C LEU A 650 6.86 37.72 10.24
N ASP A 651 6.33 37.84 11.45
CA ASP A 651 5.69 39.04 11.95
C ASP A 651 6.69 40.18 12.08
N CYS A 652 7.94 39.91 12.47
CA CYS A 652 9.02 40.90 12.60
C CYS A 652 9.45 41.50 11.25
N MET A 653 9.03 40.97 10.11
CA MET A 653 9.44 41.47 8.80
C MET A 653 8.65 42.71 8.31
N GLY A 654 7.50 42.99 8.91
CA GLY A 654 6.60 44.02 8.45
C GLY A 654 5.90 43.74 7.12
N LEU A 655 5.94 42.52 6.63
CA LEU A 655 5.21 42.05 5.46
C LEU A 655 3.92 41.34 5.86
N THR A 656 2.92 41.38 5.00
CA THR A 656 1.67 40.68 5.26
C THR A 656 1.87 39.17 5.11
N TRP A 657 1.43 38.43 6.10
CA TRP A 657 1.45 36.97 6.12
C TRP A 657 0.19 36.41 6.77
N CYS A 658 -0.12 35.15 6.55
CA CYS A 658 -1.19 34.47 7.26
C CYS A 658 -0.85 33.01 7.57
N ARG A 659 -1.47 32.48 8.61
CA ARG A 659 -1.56 31.06 8.83
C ARG A 659 -2.64 30.47 7.93
N ASN A 660 -2.31 29.39 7.22
CA ASN A 660 -3.19 28.74 6.28
C ASN A 660 -3.85 27.52 6.93
N PRO A 661 -5.19 27.43 6.97
CA PRO A 661 -5.86 26.24 7.51
C PRO A 661 -5.59 25.01 6.63
N SER A 662 -5.14 23.91 7.22
CA SER A 662 -4.95 22.66 6.47
C SER A 662 -6.30 22.15 5.95
N LYS A 663 -6.34 21.69 4.69
CA LYS A 663 -7.48 21.11 3.96
C LYS A 663 -8.63 22.07 3.59
N THR A 664 -8.77 23.21 4.24
CA THR A 664 -9.85 24.17 3.97
C THR A 664 -9.32 25.54 3.51
N GLY A 665 -8.02 25.76 3.62
CA GLY A 665 -7.34 26.96 3.16
C GLY A 665 -6.81 26.84 1.73
N TYR A 666 -5.83 27.68 1.45
CA TYR A 666 -5.15 27.70 0.15
C TYR A 666 -4.39 26.40 -0.09
N GLY A 667 -4.79 25.65 -1.11
CA GLY A 667 -4.19 24.40 -1.53
C GLY A 667 -3.60 24.52 -2.93
N ILE A 668 -2.35 24.09 -3.08
CA ILE A 668 -1.67 24.02 -4.37
C ILE A 668 -1.79 22.56 -4.87
N PRO A 669 -2.39 22.31 -6.04
CA PRO A 669 -2.51 20.96 -6.58
C PRO A 669 -1.14 20.34 -6.82
N ILE A 670 -0.93 19.13 -6.32
CA ILE A 670 0.27 18.33 -6.59
C ILE A 670 -0.15 17.08 -7.37
N PRO A 671 0.29 16.91 -8.61
CA PRO A 671 0.07 15.69 -9.34
C PRO A 671 0.87 14.56 -8.70
N GLU A 672 0.20 13.48 -8.35
CA GLU A 672 0.84 12.27 -7.84
C GLU A 672 0.93 11.20 -8.92
N ILE A 673 2.11 10.63 -9.09
CA ILE A 673 2.28 9.45 -9.94
C ILE A 673 1.65 8.26 -9.21
N GLY A 674 0.56 7.73 -9.75
CA GLY A 674 -0.12 6.53 -9.24
C GLY A 674 -1.31 6.75 -8.30
N GLU A 675 -1.49 7.89 -7.63
CA GLU A 675 -2.41 8.00 -6.48
C GLU A 675 -3.40 9.18 -6.47
N GLY A 676 -3.53 9.91 -7.51
CA GLY A 676 -4.46 11.01 -7.49
C GLY A 676 -3.83 12.40 -7.26
N THR A 677 -4.60 13.52 -7.36
CA THR A 677 -4.12 14.86 -7.01
C THR A 677 -4.32 15.08 -5.54
N THR A 678 -3.23 15.24 -4.81
CA THR A 678 -3.30 15.82 -3.48
C THR A 678 -3.05 17.32 -3.60
N SER A 679 -3.61 18.09 -2.68
CA SER A 679 -3.30 19.49 -2.57
C SER A 679 -2.28 19.69 -1.45
N PHE A 680 -1.23 20.42 -1.76
CA PHE A 680 -0.29 20.92 -0.75
C PHE A 680 -0.91 22.12 -0.07
N TYR A 681 -1.11 22.05 1.22
CA TYR A 681 -1.58 23.16 2.05
C TYR A 681 -0.39 23.64 2.88
N PRO A 682 0.30 24.73 2.47
CA PRO A 682 1.38 25.29 3.27
C PRO A 682 0.86 25.77 4.62
N ASP A 683 1.67 25.71 5.66
CA ASP A 683 1.24 26.19 6.99
C ASP A 683 1.13 27.70 7.05
N PHE A 684 2.01 28.42 6.30
CA PHE A 684 1.99 29.88 6.22
C PHE A 684 2.06 30.37 4.78
N ILE A 685 1.50 31.54 4.55
CA ILE A 685 1.55 32.28 3.29
C ILE A 685 2.13 33.65 3.61
N LEU A 686 3.15 34.04 2.83
CA LEU A 686 3.79 35.35 2.94
C LEU A 686 3.70 36.08 1.60
N TRP A 687 3.17 37.29 1.59
CA TRP A 687 3.13 38.15 0.41
C TRP A 687 4.39 39.01 0.33
N SER A 688 5.16 38.87 -0.72
CA SER A 688 6.26 39.75 -1.06
C SER A 688 5.95 40.54 -2.35
N GLU A 689 6.74 41.56 -2.69
CA GLU A 689 6.51 42.34 -3.89
C GLU A 689 6.53 41.56 -5.21
N LYS A 690 7.27 40.45 -5.24
CA LYS A 690 7.53 39.67 -6.47
C LYS A 690 6.95 38.29 -6.46
N CYS A 691 6.62 37.75 -5.31
CA CYS A 691 6.13 36.38 -5.19
C CYS A 691 5.33 36.15 -3.92
N LEU A 692 4.54 35.07 -3.98
CA LEU A 692 3.84 34.48 -2.88
C LEU A 692 4.67 33.31 -2.36
N TRP A 693 5.05 33.37 -1.09
CA TRP A 693 5.75 32.25 -0.45
C TRP A 693 4.75 31.31 0.24
N ALA A 694 4.73 30.08 -0.19
CA ALA A 694 4.05 28.97 0.47
C ALA A 694 5.05 28.31 1.42
N ILE A 695 4.94 28.59 2.71
CA ILE A 695 5.94 28.24 3.71
C ILE A 695 5.41 27.05 4.56
N ASP A 696 6.22 26.03 4.72
CA ASP A 696 5.88 24.84 5.47
C ASP A 696 7.02 24.44 6.43
N PRO A 697 6.90 24.75 7.73
CA PRO A 697 7.83 24.28 8.75
C PRO A 697 7.59 22.79 9.05
N LYS A 698 8.45 21.93 8.55
CA LYS A 698 8.32 20.46 8.74
C LYS A 698 9.45 19.88 9.57
N GLY A 699 9.11 18.87 10.37
CA GLY A 699 10.13 17.98 10.91
C GLY A 699 10.76 17.11 9.80
N ALA A 700 12.03 16.73 9.98
CA ALA A 700 12.79 15.94 8.99
C ALA A 700 12.10 14.63 8.55
N HIS A 701 11.28 14.04 9.39
CA HIS A 701 10.55 12.81 9.16
C HIS A 701 9.38 12.93 8.15
N LEU A 702 9.00 14.14 7.76
CA LEU A 702 7.89 14.41 6.85
C LEU A 702 8.34 14.60 5.39
N ILE A 703 9.64 14.56 5.11
CA ILE A 703 10.17 14.72 3.75
C ILE A 703 10.26 13.35 3.10
N ASN A 704 9.23 13.01 2.35
CA ASN A 704 9.22 11.90 1.42
C ASN A 704 9.72 12.40 0.05
N ASP A 705 10.61 11.65 -0.61
CA ASP A 705 11.28 12.07 -1.84
C ASP A 705 10.36 12.45 -2.99
N ALA A 706 9.28 11.71 -3.17
CA ALA A 706 8.33 11.97 -4.24
C ALA A 706 7.59 13.31 -4.05
N ILE A 707 7.22 13.62 -2.81
CA ILE A 707 6.56 14.88 -2.45
C ILE A 707 7.54 16.05 -2.58
N PHE A 708 8.79 15.87 -2.14
CA PHE A 708 9.81 16.90 -2.17
C PHE A 708 10.10 17.40 -3.59
N SER A 709 10.33 16.50 -4.53
CA SER A 709 10.61 16.86 -5.92
C SER A 709 9.44 17.61 -6.56
N LYS A 710 8.21 17.24 -6.26
CA LYS A 710 6.99 17.85 -6.76
C LYS A 710 6.79 19.25 -6.18
N LEU A 711 6.96 19.41 -4.86
CA LEU A 711 6.89 20.72 -4.20
C LEU A 711 7.89 21.69 -4.77
N MET A 712 9.12 21.23 -5.00
CA MET A 712 10.14 22.07 -5.62
C MET A 712 9.83 22.42 -7.07
N GLY A 713 9.13 21.52 -7.80
CA GLY A 713 8.67 21.77 -9.17
C GLY A 713 7.66 22.93 -9.31
N ILE A 714 6.87 23.21 -8.27
CA ILE A 714 5.91 24.35 -8.27
C ILE A 714 6.62 25.69 -8.50
N SER A 715 7.84 25.85 -7.99
CA SER A 715 8.61 27.08 -8.14
C SER A 715 9.11 27.38 -9.56
N ASP A 716 8.97 26.43 -10.49
CA ASP A 716 9.36 26.62 -11.90
C ASP A 716 8.27 27.28 -12.75
N ILE A 717 7.07 27.39 -12.21
CA ILE A 717 5.94 27.99 -12.93
C ILE A 717 6.18 29.50 -13.06
N ASN A 718 6.39 29.95 -14.28
CA ASN A 718 6.75 31.35 -14.56
C ASN A 718 5.63 32.15 -15.22
N ASP A 719 4.57 31.49 -15.71
CA ASP A 719 3.54 32.10 -16.56
C ASP A 719 2.39 32.76 -15.77
N ILE A 720 2.57 32.91 -14.45
CA ILE A 720 1.57 33.46 -13.56
C ILE A 720 1.98 34.88 -13.10
N PRO A 721 1.03 35.83 -12.99
CA PRO A 721 1.32 37.21 -12.61
C PRO A 721 2.04 37.36 -11.26
N LEU A 722 1.66 36.57 -10.27
CA LEU A 722 2.32 36.49 -8.97
C LEU A 722 2.99 35.10 -8.83
N LYS A 723 4.32 35.10 -8.92
CA LYS A 723 5.09 33.85 -8.81
C LYS A 723 4.89 33.17 -7.46
N ILE A 724 4.56 31.88 -7.48
CA ILE A 724 4.45 31.08 -6.27
C ILE A 724 5.80 30.43 -5.99
N ARG A 725 6.28 30.56 -4.77
CA ARG A 725 7.53 29.96 -4.27
C ARG A 725 7.24 29.06 -3.09
N VAL A 726 7.77 27.86 -3.10
CA VAL A 726 7.67 26.93 -1.97
C VAL A 726 8.94 27.03 -1.13
N ALA A 727 8.77 27.21 0.16
CA ALA A 727 9.83 27.23 1.17
C ALA A 727 9.56 26.16 2.22
N LEU A 728 10.37 25.10 2.25
CA LEU A 728 10.35 24.13 3.34
C LEU A 728 11.36 24.57 4.39
N ILE A 729 10.95 24.62 5.64
CA ILE A 729 11.83 25.01 6.75
C ILE A 729 11.99 23.82 7.68
N LEU A 730 13.21 23.31 7.79
CA LEU A 730 13.55 22.17 8.63
C LEU A 730 14.21 22.65 9.92
N GLN A 731 13.81 22.07 11.04
CA GLN A 731 14.48 22.33 12.32
C GLN A 731 15.81 21.58 12.35
N GLY A 732 16.92 22.31 12.49
CA GLY A 732 18.28 21.79 12.47
C GLY A 732 19.07 22.17 11.21
N ASN A 733 20.28 21.65 11.12
CA ASN A 733 21.20 21.86 10.02
C ASN A 733 21.09 20.71 9.01
N TYR A 734 20.69 21.03 7.77
CA TYR A 734 20.58 20.07 6.67
C TYR A 734 21.36 20.53 5.45
N ILE A 735 21.92 19.55 4.74
CA ILE A 735 22.50 19.74 3.40
C ILE A 735 21.73 18.87 2.41
N LEU A 736 21.79 19.23 1.13
CA LEU A 736 21.27 18.36 0.07
C LEU A 736 22.30 17.29 -0.26
N GLY A 737 21.93 16.02 -0.13
CA GLY A 737 22.73 14.90 -0.56
C GLY A 737 22.84 14.79 -2.09
N ILE A 738 23.60 13.82 -2.57
CA ILE A 738 23.86 13.57 -4.02
C ILE A 738 22.54 13.37 -4.79
N ASN A 739 21.53 12.83 -4.13
CA ASN A 739 20.18 12.59 -4.69
C ASN A 739 19.25 13.78 -4.55
N GLY A 740 19.75 14.96 -4.11
CA GLY A 740 18.91 16.12 -3.82
C GLY A 740 18.09 16.03 -2.54
N ARG A 741 18.26 14.98 -1.74
CA ARG A 741 17.54 14.76 -0.46
C ARG A 741 18.17 15.57 0.68
N PRO A 742 17.38 16.16 1.57
CA PRO A 742 17.92 16.79 2.78
C PRO A 742 18.51 15.73 3.71
N MET A 743 19.78 15.93 4.09
CA MET A 743 20.50 15.09 5.03
C MET A 743 20.86 15.92 6.28
N GLN A 744 20.44 15.48 7.46
CA GLN A 744 20.71 16.16 8.70
C GLN A 744 22.20 16.09 9.07
N GLN A 745 22.80 17.24 9.32
CA GLN A 745 24.18 17.38 9.80
C GLN A 745 24.25 17.77 11.27
N GLY A 746 23.24 18.43 11.79
CA GLY A 746 23.16 18.91 13.17
C GLY A 746 21.75 19.24 13.61
N LYS A 747 21.56 19.48 14.92
CA LYS A 747 20.26 19.80 15.50
C LYS A 747 20.02 21.29 15.71
N ASP A 748 21.07 22.11 15.61
CA ASP A 748 21.00 23.54 15.92
C ASP A 748 20.49 24.37 14.73
N GLY A 749 19.72 25.39 15.03
CA GLY A 749 19.19 26.33 14.04
C GLY A 749 18.08 25.73 13.14
N CYS A 750 17.94 26.28 11.97
CA CYS A 750 16.96 25.86 10.96
C CYS A 750 17.53 25.95 9.55
N THR A 751 16.99 25.15 8.65
CA THR A 751 17.43 25.10 7.24
C THR A 751 16.27 25.43 6.33
N LEU A 752 16.45 26.44 5.49
CA LEU A 752 15.54 26.79 4.42
C LEU A 752 15.88 25.98 3.16
N ILE A 753 14.89 25.25 2.64
CA ILE A 753 14.98 24.54 1.37
C ILE A 753 14.01 25.19 0.39
N TYR A 754 14.52 25.62 -0.73
CA TYR A 754 13.75 26.32 -1.78
C TYR A 754 14.40 26.12 -3.14
N LYS A 755 13.64 26.40 -4.21
CA LYS A 755 14.15 26.35 -5.57
C LYS A 755 14.32 27.75 -6.14
N ARG A 756 15.48 28.01 -6.73
CA ARG A 756 15.76 29.17 -7.61
C ARG A 756 16.20 28.67 -8.99
N ASN A 757 16.27 29.54 -9.96
CA ASN A 757 16.52 29.30 -11.41
C ASN A 757 17.57 28.20 -11.76
N VAL A 758 18.39 27.76 -10.86
CA VAL A 758 19.48 26.79 -11.07
C VAL A 758 19.32 25.52 -10.22
N GLY A 759 18.16 25.28 -9.63
CA GLY A 759 17.89 24.06 -8.86
C GLY A 759 17.57 24.30 -7.38
N VAL A 760 17.35 23.21 -6.66
CA VAL A 760 17.00 23.22 -5.24
C VAL A 760 18.23 23.59 -4.41
N ARG A 761 18.05 24.45 -3.42
CA ARG A 761 19.11 24.91 -2.50
C ARG A 761 18.67 24.64 -1.06
N ALA A 762 19.62 24.27 -0.25
CA ALA A 762 19.50 24.24 1.21
C ALA A 762 20.43 25.28 1.80
N LYS A 763 19.90 26.14 2.67
CA LYS A 763 20.68 27.17 3.34
C LYS A 763 20.39 27.13 4.84
N HIS A 764 21.43 26.92 5.61
CA HIS A 764 21.33 26.83 7.06
C HIS A 764 21.42 28.21 7.70
N PHE A 765 20.64 28.42 8.76
CA PHE A 765 20.59 29.63 9.58
C PHE A 765 20.56 29.28 11.06
N LEU A 766 21.19 30.10 11.89
CA LEU A 766 21.20 29.86 13.34
C LEU A 766 19.87 30.27 14.00
N THR A 767 19.10 31.16 13.39
CA THR A 767 17.82 31.65 13.93
C THR A 767 16.76 31.76 12.83
N ALA A 768 15.49 31.60 13.18
CA ALA A 768 14.35 31.80 12.28
C ALA A 768 14.32 33.21 11.68
N ASN A 769 14.64 34.24 12.47
CA ASN A 769 14.71 35.63 11.97
C ASN A 769 15.73 35.84 10.84
N ALA A 770 16.89 35.18 10.91
CA ALA A 770 17.87 35.22 9.86
C ALA A 770 17.41 34.47 8.59
N LEU A 771 16.71 33.36 8.76
CA LEU A 771 16.14 32.58 7.67
C LEU A 771 15.05 33.35 6.93
N VAL A 772 14.10 33.92 7.67
CA VAL A 772 12.95 34.61 7.07
C VAL A 772 13.38 35.84 6.27
N LYS A 773 14.41 36.54 6.68
CA LYS A 773 15.02 37.67 5.90
C LYS A 773 15.57 37.24 4.53
N ASP A 774 15.89 35.95 4.33
CA ASP A 774 16.38 35.44 3.05
C ASP A 774 15.24 35.17 2.04
N LEU A 775 13.98 35.21 2.50
CA LEU A 775 12.79 35.07 1.64
C LEU A 775 12.44 36.36 0.90
N THR A 776 12.92 37.50 1.35
CA THR A 776 12.76 38.81 0.70
C THR A 776 13.94 39.14 -0.18
#